data_cbc03b34d73b568b7644b5722ca6e17a
#
_entry.id   cbc03b34d73b568b7644b5722ca6e17a
#
_cell.length_a   1.000
_cell.length_b   1.000
_cell.length_c   1.000
_cell.angle_alpha   90.00
_cell.angle_beta   90.00
_cell.angle_gamma   90.00
#
_symmetry.space_group_name_H-M   'P 1'
#
loop_
_entity.id
_entity.type
_entity.pdbx_description
1 polymer ?
#
loop_
_entity_poly.entity_id
_entity_poly.type
_entity_poly.pdbx_seq_one_letter_code
_entity_poly.pdbx_strand_id
1 'polypeptide(L)'
;MKREKRNHKIWYLGMSVVACTSAGLLLSLPKKADNYDVEKVRSTILEANPGLEAVLKMYEGDSLKHAAALFLIDNLGYHTGVDSADMRGLYTAYGLFATGRYSYQQAMDSAFSLYGTSGVRKVSWKKDTYIDPGYLVRNIEWAFKVWREQPWGKNISFAQFCEYILPYRVGNEKLEPWREKLYYEFMPAIERHLDDPRIEDPAYAADILLDSLFKSPYRFTGQMGSEVHIGPQIVEWKSGSCLDLCHMAVYVFRALGIPCGVEELPLRGDNNVAHYWNFFVDPHGKTWWFSLFYWRQRLGKPEDYGDVYGKVFRQRFSLNRSLAESIPGTPGSRHPRFGYPCFEDVTKVYAGKKTFAVRVPDSRLTVPVEKGNPLYLCMSTRLEWKPVACIAYDGREACFPDCHGGTVYCLAVYDETSESMHTVSHPFVMDKETGALTFHSPGNRKGDVVLLSKFGMIGEFYLGRMVGGVFEGSDTPDFLHRDTLYLIDETPSRLCTVVRTDTTKRYRYVRYFGPYKGYCNVAEVSFRAPDGSALQGRIIGPERGAYGEWSYFKAMDGDLTTSYGYPTLYDGWVGLDLGVKKAVGSVAYTPRHRDNFVRPGDTYELFVCDGGEWKSAGVKVAQSDSLLYRDIPLDALLLLRNRSRGVDERIFEYENGKQKFW
;
A
#
# COMPACT_ATOMS: atom_id res chain seq x y z
N MET A 1 29.64 -20.23 40.18
CA MET A 1 29.43 -19.96 38.75
C MET A 1 28.03 -19.41 38.57
N LYS A 2 27.93 -18.08 38.47
CA LYS A 2 26.65 -17.35 38.27
C LYS A 2 26.34 -17.32 36.76
N ARG A 3 25.21 -17.90 36.35
CA ARG A 3 24.66 -17.72 35.01
C ARG A 3 23.97 -16.34 34.93
N GLU A 4 24.55 -15.43 34.21
CA GLU A 4 23.90 -14.17 33.81
C GLU A 4 22.77 -14.45 32.83
N LYS A 5 21.57 -14.06 33.22
CA LYS A 5 20.43 -13.99 32.32
C LYS A 5 20.63 -12.76 31.39
N ARG A 6 20.98 -13.00 30.13
CA ARG A 6 20.92 -11.99 29.10
C ARG A 6 19.44 -11.70 28.79
N ASN A 7 18.98 -10.55 29.21
CA ASN A 7 17.71 -9.95 28.76
C ASN A 7 17.85 -9.56 27.29
N HIS A 8 17.28 -10.33 26.38
CA HIS A 8 17.03 -9.87 25.03
C HIS A 8 15.89 -8.86 25.05
N LYS A 9 16.22 -7.57 25.10
CA LYS A 9 15.30 -6.51 24.67
C LYS A 9 15.14 -6.64 23.17
N ILE A 10 14.03 -7.25 22.75
CA ILE A 10 13.58 -7.23 21.38
C ILE A 10 13.14 -5.79 21.11
N TRP A 11 13.97 -5.05 20.40
CA TRP A 11 13.59 -3.78 19.81
C TRP A 11 12.74 -4.12 18.58
N TYR A 12 11.41 -4.09 18.73
CA TYR A 12 10.54 -3.90 17.60
C TYR A 12 10.79 -2.48 17.08
N LEU A 13 11.64 -2.37 16.08
CA LEU A 13 11.69 -1.20 15.23
C LEU A 13 10.30 -1.11 14.57
N GLY A 14 9.45 -0.25 15.17
CA GLY A 14 8.28 0.22 14.47
C GLY A 14 8.76 0.72 13.11
N MET A 15 8.15 0.25 12.03
CA MET A 15 8.20 0.96 10.76
C MET A 15 7.58 2.34 11.03
N SER A 16 8.42 3.28 11.45
CA SER A 16 8.16 4.67 11.13
C SER A 16 8.05 4.70 9.63
N VAL A 17 6.87 4.93 9.11
CA VAL A 17 6.74 5.54 7.80
C VAL A 17 7.52 6.83 7.96
N VAL A 18 8.78 6.81 7.53
CA VAL A 18 9.54 8.02 7.33
C VAL A 18 8.71 8.78 6.32
N ALA A 19 7.98 9.79 6.78
CA ALA A 19 7.53 10.83 5.89
C ALA A 19 8.78 11.19 5.10
N CYS A 20 8.72 11.06 3.77
CA CYS A 20 9.78 11.52 2.90
C CYS A 20 9.93 13.02 3.14
N THR A 21 10.65 13.38 4.19
CA THR A 21 11.21 14.70 4.35
C THR A 21 12.39 14.72 3.39
N SER A 22 12.11 15.07 2.15
CA SER A 22 13.12 15.57 1.24
C SER A 22 13.62 16.91 1.77
N ALA A 23 14.30 16.90 2.91
CA ALA A 23 15.16 17.99 3.36
C ALA A 23 16.40 17.99 2.47
N GLY A 24 16.20 18.10 1.16
CA GLY A 24 17.23 18.39 0.19
C GLY A 24 17.49 19.88 0.22
N LEU A 25 18.73 20.28 0.42
CA LEU A 25 19.21 21.65 0.27
C LEU A 25 18.44 22.39 -0.84
N LEU A 26 17.51 23.25 -0.46
CA LEU A 26 16.87 24.27 -1.30
C LEU A 26 17.94 25.32 -1.62
N LEU A 27 18.84 25.03 -2.56
CA LEU A 27 19.59 26.06 -3.22
C LEU A 27 18.59 26.84 -4.08
N SER A 28 18.42 28.08 -3.70
CA SER A 28 17.56 29.13 -4.20
C SER A 28 17.23 29.06 -5.70
N LEU A 29 16.05 28.55 -6.03
CA LEU A 29 15.31 28.99 -7.20
C LEU A 29 14.63 30.34 -6.88
N PRO A 30 14.38 31.21 -7.86
CA PRO A 30 13.87 32.56 -7.63
C PRO A 30 12.50 32.59 -6.89
N LYS A 31 12.34 33.55 -5.99
CA LYS A 31 11.27 33.67 -4.99
C LYS A 31 9.94 34.28 -5.49
N LYS A 32 9.56 34.20 -6.80
CA LYS A 32 8.29 34.76 -7.31
C LYS A 32 7.70 33.91 -8.44
N ALA A 33 6.50 34.23 -8.89
CA ALA A 33 5.66 33.56 -9.90
C ALA A 33 6.35 33.03 -11.19
N ASP A 34 7.60 33.30 -11.38
CA ASP A 34 8.46 32.83 -12.48
C ASP A 34 8.95 31.38 -12.36
N ASN A 35 8.61 30.67 -11.29
CA ASN A 35 9.12 29.31 -11.01
C ASN A 35 8.63 28.26 -12.03
N TYR A 36 7.64 28.59 -12.84
CA TYR A 36 7.04 27.69 -13.84
C TYR A 36 7.18 28.19 -15.27
N ASP A 37 7.87 29.31 -15.47
CA ASP A 37 8.23 29.80 -16.81
C ASP A 37 9.24 28.84 -17.44
N VAL A 38 8.81 28.17 -18.53
CA VAL A 38 9.58 27.12 -19.20
C VAL A 38 10.91 27.62 -19.70
N GLU A 39 10.93 28.82 -20.34
CA GLU A 39 12.14 29.37 -20.94
C GLU A 39 13.15 29.76 -19.86
N LYS A 40 12.67 30.34 -18.77
CA LYS A 40 13.53 30.70 -17.64
C LYS A 40 14.07 29.47 -16.92
N VAL A 41 13.23 28.45 -16.69
CA VAL A 41 13.67 27.16 -16.10
C VAL A 41 14.73 26.52 -17.00
N ARG A 42 14.48 26.45 -18.31
CA ARG A 42 15.43 25.92 -19.30
C ARG A 42 16.75 26.67 -19.28
N SER A 43 16.72 28.01 -19.34
CA SER A 43 17.92 28.85 -19.26
C SER A 43 18.76 28.53 -18.03
N THR A 44 18.13 28.51 -16.86
CA THR A 44 18.77 28.14 -15.59
C THR A 44 19.43 26.74 -15.64
N ILE A 45 18.75 25.75 -16.25
CA ILE A 45 19.28 24.39 -16.38
C ILE A 45 20.48 24.35 -17.32
N LEU A 46 20.41 25.03 -18.48
CA LEU A 46 21.49 25.08 -19.46
C LEU A 46 22.71 25.82 -18.90
N GLU A 47 22.51 26.89 -18.13
CA GLU A 47 23.61 27.58 -17.43
C GLU A 47 24.30 26.66 -16.40
N ALA A 48 23.50 25.85 -15.66
CA ALA A 48 24.05 24.93 -14.66
C ALA A 48 24.73 23.70 -15.30
N ASN A 49 24.33 23.30 -16.52
CA ASN A 49 24.84 22.15 -17.24
C ASN A 49 24.97 22.45 -18.75
N PRO A 50 26.04 23.20 -19.16
CA PRO A 50 26.23 23.61 -20.56
C PRO A 50 26.33 22.45 -21.55
N GLY A 51 26.70 21.25 -21.11
CA GLY A 51 26.72 20.06 -21.96
C GLY A 51 25.38 19.70 -22.59
N LEU A 52 24.25 20.15 -22.00
CA LEU A 52 22.91 19.92 -22.53
C LEU A 52 22.62 20.75 -23.79
N GLU A 53 23.32 21.90 -24.00
CA GLU A 53 23.21 22.64 -25.27
C GLU A 53 23.74 21.81 -26.45
N ALA A 54 24.81 21.03 -26.23
CA ALA A 54 25.35 20.14 -27.25
C ALA A 54 24.36 19.04 -27.63
N VAL A 55 23.52 18.55 -26.65
CA VAL A 55 22.44 17.59 -26.92
C VAL A 55 21.37 18.21 -27.82
N LEU A 56 20.95 19.45 -27.54
CA LEU A 56 19.96 20.16 -28.39
C LEU A 56 20.50 20.37 -29.80
N LYS A 57 21.73 20.82 -29.91
CA LYS A 57 22.41 21.05 -31.21
C LYS A 57 22.56 19.76 -32.02
N MET A 58 22.84 18.63 -31.37
CA MET A 58 22.94 17.32 -32.02
C MET A 58 21.65 16.95 -32.74
N TYR A 59 20.49 17.34 -32.21
CA TYR A 59 19.17 17.00 -32.75
C TYR A 59 18.53 18.11 -33.60
N GLU A 60 19.21 19.20 -33.94
CA GLU A 60 18.63 20.26 -34.78
C GLU A 60 18.06 19.73 -36.12
N GLY A 61 18.67 18.66 -36.67
CA GLY A 61 18.21 18.00 -37.90
C GLY A 61 17.06 17.02 -37.76
N ASP A 62 16.66 16.62 -36.52
CA ASP A 62 15.50 15.74 -36.22
C ASP A 62 14.55 16.45 -35.28
N SER A 63 13.52 17.07 -35.82
CA SER A 63 12.54 17.89 -35.07
C SER A 63 11.88 17.14 -33.91
N LEU A 64 11.61 15.84 -34.03
CA LEU A 64 11.00 15.05 -32.97
C LEU A 64 12.01 14.72 -31.85
N LYS A 65 13.26 14.36 -32.20
CA LYS A 65 14.31 14.15 -31.19
C LYS A 65 14.67 15.45 -30.48
N HIS A 66 14.72 16.57 -31.21
CA HIS A 66 14.92 17.87 -30.62
C HIS A 66 13.81 18.24 -29.62
N ALA A 67 12.54 18.06 -30.00
CA ALA A 67 11.41 18.30 -29.13
C ALA A 67 11.41 17.37 -27.89
N ALA A 68 11.82 16.11 -28.05
CA ALA A 68 11.97 15.16 -26.95
C ALA A 68 13.11 15.55 -25.99
N ALA A 69 14.24 16.03 -26.53
CA ALA A 69 15.34 16.55 -25.71
C ALA A 69 14.90 17.79 -24.91
N LEU A 70 14.17 18.73 -25.55
CA LEU A 70 13.58 19.88 -24.86
C LEU A 70 12.61 19.42 -23.75
N PHE A 71 11.71 18.48 -24.04
CA PHE A 71 10.78 17.94 -23.04
C PHE A 71 11.52 17.40 -21.80
N LEU A 72 12.59 16.65 -21.99
CA LEU A 72 13.38 16.13 -20.87
C LEU A 72 14.08 17.26 -20.12
N ILE A 73 14.77 18.17 -20.83
CA ILE A 73 15.53 19.28 -20.22
C ILE A 73 14.61 20.20 -19.40
N ASP A 74 13.45 20.56 -19.94
CA ASP A 74 12.46 21.43 -19.27
C ASP A 74 11.93 20.86 -17.95
N ASN A 75 12.10 19.56 -17.73
CA ASN A 75 11.61 18.87 -16.53
C ASN A 75 12.74 18.37 -15.60
N LEU A 76 14.03 18.47 -15.98
CA LEU A 76 15.16 18.02 -15.14
C LEU A 76 15.16 18.65 -13.74
N GLY A 77 14.80 19.93 -13.65
CA GLY A 77 14.82 20.68 -12.40
C GLY A 77 13.83 20.18 -11.33
N TYR A 78 12.84 19.38 -11.72
CA TYR A 78 11.79 18.84 -10.84
C TYR A 78 12.13 17.44 -10.32
N HIS A 79 13.23 16.84 -10.77
CA HIS A 79 13.67 15.51 -10.39
C HIS A 79 14.97 15.55 -9.59
N THR A 80 15.02 14.66 -8.61
CA THR A 80 16.20 14.42 -7.77
C THR A 80 16.32 12.91 -7.58
N GLY A 81 17.53 12.40 -7.66
CA GLY A 81 17.78 10.98 -7.43
C GLY A 81 19.06 10.74 -6.65
N VAL A 82 19.31 9.48 -6.38
CA VAL A 82 20.51 9.04 -5.68
C VAL A 82 21.73 9.22 -6.57
N ASP A 83 22.74 9.92 -6.07
CA ASP A 83 24.07 10.01 -6.65
C ASP A 83 24.94 8.83 -6.18
N SER A 84 24.99 8.63 -4.86
CA SER A 84 25.67 7.49 -4.26
C SER A 84 24.97 7.03 -2.99
N ALA A 85 25.04 5.73 -2.71
CA ALA A 85 24.51 5.13 -1.48
C ALA A 85 25.18 3.77 -1.21
N ASP A 86 25.27 3.41 0.07
CA ASP A 86 25.61 2.04 0.45
C ASP A 86 24.34 1.19 0.48
N MET A 87 24.10 0.46 -0.59
CA MET A 87 22.93 -0.37 -0.83
C MET A 87 23.11 -1.83 -0.40
N ARG A 88 24.31 -2.23 0.10
CA ARG A 88 24.64 -3.65 0.35
C ARG A 88 23.65 -4.36 1.28
N GLY A 89 23.25 -3.71 2.37
CA GLY A 89 22.26 -4.26 3.29
C GLY A 89 20.91 -4.50 2.61
N LEU A 90 20.41 -3.49 1.91
CA LEU A 90 19.14 -3.55 1.19
C LEU A 90 19.19 -4.61 0.07
N TYR A 91 20.21 -4.60 -0.77
CA TYR A 91 20.38 -5.55 -1.87
C TYR A 91 20.47 -7.00 -1.38
N THR A 92 21.17 -7.23 -0.25
CA THR A 92 21.22 -8.56 0.34
C THR A 92 19.85 -9.01 0.83
N ALA A 93 19.09 -8.14 1.50
CA ALA A 93 17.75 -8.48 1.97
C ALA A 93 16.80 -8.84 0.78
N TYR A 94 16.80 -8.01 -0.28
CA TYR A 94 16.00 -8.29 -1.48
C TYR A 94 16.45 -9.57 -2.19
N GLY A 95 17.76 -9.76 -2.40
CA GLY A 95 18.31 -10.95 -3.03
C GLY A 95 17.98 -12.23 -2.28
N LEU A 96 18.13 -12.26 -0.96
CA LEU A 96 17.76 -13.41 -0.13
C LEU A 96 16.25 -13.70 -0.17
N PHE A 97 15.43 -12.66 -0.04
CA PHE A 97 13.98 -12.80 -0.13
C PHE A 97 13.54 -13.34 -1.51
N ALA A 98 14.15 -12.87 -2.60
CA ALA A 98 13.87 -13.31 -3.95
C ALA A 98 14.11 -14.81 -4.18
N THR A 99 15.04 -15.43 -3.46
CA THR A 99 15.33 -16.88 -3.60
C THR A 99 14.15 -17.79 -3.21
N GLY A 100 13.17 -17.28 -2.46
CA GLY A 100 12.07 -18.07 -1.93
C GLY A 100 12.42 -18.93 -0.71
N ARG A 101 13.68 -18.98 -0.31
CA ARG A 101 14.18 -19.79 0.83
C ARG A 101 14.08 -19.06 2.16
N TYR A 102 14.03 -17.75 2.14
CA TYR A 102 13.99 -16.89 3.31
C TYR A 102 12.63 -16.19 3.41
N SER A 103 12.05 -16.12 4.61
CA SER A 103 10.99 -15.17 4.89
C SER A 103 11.52 -13.74 4.82
N TYR A 104 10.63 -12.74 4.76
CA TYR A 104 11.03 -11.34 4.82
C TYR A 104 11.92 -11.07 6.04
N GLN A 105 11.48 -11.48 7.25
CA GLN A 105 12.22 -11.25 8.48
C GLN A 105 13.60 -11.91 8.47
N GLN A 106 13.70 -13.16 8.03
CA GLN A 106 14.97 -13.86 7.93
C GLN A 106 15.95 -13.19 6.97
N ALA A 107 15.45 -12.67 5.84
CA ALA A 107 16.27 -11.92 4.87
C ALA A 107 16.81 -10.62 5.48
N MET A 108 15.96 -9.88 6.20
CA MET A 108 16.33 -8.65 6.89
C MET A 108 17.35 -8.91 8.03
N ASP A 109 17.14 -9.94 8.85
CA ASP A 109 18.03 -10.32 9.95
C ASP A 109 19.42 -10.76 9.41
N SER A 110 19.43 -11.50 8.29
CA SER A 110 20.67 -11.91 7.64
C SER A 110 21.46 -10.72 7.11
N ALA A 111 20.79 -9.79 6.44
CA ALA A 111 21.41 -8.56 5.94
C ALA A 111 21.94 -7.70 7.10
N PHE A 112 21.15 -7.57 8.18
CA PHE A 112 21.57 -6.84 9.38
C PHE A 112 22.80 -7.49 10.03
N SER A 113 22.84 -8.82 10.13
CA SER A 113 23.98 -9.55 10.67
C SER A 113 25.27 -9.31 9.89
N LEU A 114 25.19 -9.19 8.56
CA LEU A 114 26.36 -9.02 7.68
C LEU A 114 26.85 -7.56 7.62
N TYR A 115 25.94 -6.59 7.62
CA TYR A 115 26.29 -5.18 7.36
C TYR A 115 25.92 -4.21 8.49
N GLY A 116 25.36 -4.70 9.59
CA GLY A 116 24.82 -3.87 10.68
C GLY A 116 23.58 -3.04 10.27
N THR A 117 23.00 -3.36 9.10
CA THR A 117 21.75 -2.79 8.59
C THR A 117 21.19 -3.68 7.48
N SER A 118 19.87 -3.70 7.35
CA SER A 118 19.16 -4.23 6.20
C SER A 118 18.67 -3.12 5.25
N GLY A 119 18.91 -1.87 5.61
CA GLY A 119 18.52 -0.68 4.82
C GLY A 119 19.69 -0.04 4.08
N VAL A 120 19.46 1.19 3.65
CA VAL A 120 20.43 2.03 2.92
C VAL A 120 21.19 2.92 3.88
N ARG A 121 22.45 3.19 3.59
CA ARG A 121 23.29 4.13 4.36
C ARG A 121 24.07 5.06 3.44
N LYS A 122 24.52 6.19 4.00
CA LYS A 122 25.39 7.16 3.31
C LYS A 122 24.80 7.61 1.97
N VAL A 123 23.50 7.94 1.98
CA VAL A 123 22.82 8.43 0.77
C VAL A 123 23.27 9.85 0.47
N SER A 124 23.71 10.11 -0.75
CA SER A 124 23.84 11.45 -1.31
C SER A 124 22.85 11.61 -2.48
N TRP A 125 22.25 12.79 -2.55
CA TRP A 125 21.24 13.13 -3.53
C TRP A 125 21.80 14.11 -4.56
N LYS A 126 21.39 13.95 -5.82
CA LYS A 126 21.77 14.83 -6.91
C LYS A 126 20.55 15.26 -7.71
N LYS A 127 20.44 16.55 -8.00
CA LYS A 127 19.42 17.06 -8.92
C LYS A 127 19.71 16.59 -10.34
N ASP A 128 18.67 16.22 -11.06
CA ASP A 128 18.81 15.75 -12.44
C ASP A 128 19.24 16.86 -13.42
N THR A 129 19.19 18.13 -13.00
CA THR A 129 19.84 19.24 -13.69
C THR A 129 21.31 18.93 -14.05
N TYR A 130 22.00 18.15 -13.20
CA TYR A 130 23.42 17.76 -13.41
C TYR A 130 23.53 16.34 -14.02
N ILE A 131 22.55 15.90 -14.80
CA ILE A 131 22.60 14.62 -15.54
C ILE A 131 23.77 14.60 -16.54
N ASP A 132 24.37 13.44 -16.76
CA ASP A 132 25.37 13.27 -17.83
C ASP A 132 24.67 13.42 -19.20
N PRO A 133 25.11 14.40 -20.04
CA PRO A 133 24.55 14.60 -21.37
C PRO A 133 24.63 13.35 -22.26
N GLY A 134 25.73 12.58 -22.15
CA GLY A 134 25.91 11.33 -22.91
C GLY A 134 24.90 10.25 -22.47
N TYR A 135 24.57 10.19 -21.17
CA TYR A 135 23.50 9.32 -20.70
C TYR A 135 22.13 9.71 -21.28
N LEU A 136 21.84 11.03 -21.32
CA LEU A 136 20.59 11.54 -21.87
C LEU A 136 20.46 11.21 -23.36
N VAL A 137 21.53 11.39 -24.15
CA VAL A 137 21.58 11.00 -25.57
C VAL A 137 21.28 9.52 -25.74
N ARG A 138 21.99 8.65 -25.01
CA ARG A 138 21.75 7.20 -25.08
C ARG A 138 20.30 6.84 -24.75
N ASN A 139 19.70 7.49 -23.75
CA ASN A 139 18.31 7.28 -23.39
C ASN A 139 17.36 7.68 -24.54
N ILE A 140 17.58 8.86 -25.16
CA ILE A 140 16.78 9.35 -26.28
C ILE A 140 16.87 8.37 -27.46
N GLU A 141 18.09 7.98 -27.86
CA GLU A 141 18.29 7.06 -28.97
C GLU A 141 17.57 5.73 -28.78
N TRP A 142 17.69 5.11 -27.60
CA TRP A 142 17.00 3.85 -27.31
C TRP A 142 15.47 4.02 -27.24
N ALA A 143 14.98 5.11 -26.68
CA ALA A 143 13.54 5.38 -26.63
C ALA A 143 12.95 5.57 -28.04
N PHE A 144 13.64 6.31 -28.92
CA PHE A 144 13.22 6.50 -30.31
C PHE A 144 13.34 5.22 -31.13
N LYS A 145 14.36 4.40 -30.90
CA LYS A 145 14.51 3.10 -31.55
C LYS A 145 13.27 2.26 -31.30
N VAL A 146 12.89 2.03 -30.04
CA VAL A 146 11.75 1.18 -29.71
C VAL A 146 10.42 1.80 -30.14
N TRP A 147 10.29 3.12 -30.13
CA TRP A 147 9.06 3.79 -30.58
C TRP A 147 8.86 3.74 -32.10
N ARG A 148 9.95 3.95 -32.89
CA ARG A 148 9.91 4.01 -34.35
C ARG A 148 9.96 2.63 -35.04
N GLU A 149 10.69 1.68 -34.46
CA GLU A 149 10.95 0.38 -35.07
C GLU A 149 9.92 -0.69 -34.71
N GLN A 150 9.25 -0.57 -33.53
CA GLN A 150 8.28 -1.56 -33.12
C GLN A 150 6.90 -1.34 -33.75
N PRO A 151 6.18 -2.42 -34.17
CA PRO A 151 4.88 -2.30 -34.83
C PRO A 151 3.85 -1.48 -34.06
N TRP A 152 3.76 -1.67 -32.73
CA TRP A 152 2.84 -0.94 -31.84
C TRP A 152 3.18 0.52 -31.67
N GLY A 153 4.41 0.93 -31.94
CA GLY A 153 4.85 2.32 -31.83
C GLY A 153 4.15 3.28 -32.78
N LYS A 154 3.69 2.77 -33.96
CA LYS A 154 2.95 3.57 -34.96
C LYS A 154 1.69 4.23 -34.41
N ASN A 155 1.05 3.59 -33.44
CA ASN A 155 -0.21 4.04 -32.84
C ASN A 155 -0.02 4.81 -31.54
N ILE A 156 1.21 5.07 -31.11
CA ILE A 156 1.53 5.83 -29.90
C ILE A 156 1.83 7.28 -30.29
N SER A 157 1.05 8.23 -29.78
CA SER A 157 1.26 9.65 -30.04
C SER A 157 2.60 10.14 -29.46
N PHE A 158 3.16 11.22 -30.05
CA PHE A 158 4.38 11.83 -29.53
C PHE A 158 4.26 12.31 -28.08
N ALA A 159 3.08 12.80 -27.69
CA ALA A 159 2.82 13.20 -26.31
C ALA A 159 2.86 12.00 -25.34
N GLN A 160 2.25 10.88 -25.69
CA GLN A 160 2.32 9.63 -24.92
C GLN A 160 3.73 9.07 -24.86
N PHE A 161 4.47 9.13 -25.98
CA PHE A 161 5.87 8.76 -26.04
C PHE A 161 6.70 9.59 -25.06
N CYS A 162 6.59 10.92 -25.08
CA CYS A 162 7.33 11.81 -24.21
C CYS A 162 7.05 11.55 -22.73
N GLU A 163 5.80 11.33 -22.36
CA GLU A 163 5.40 11.19 -20.95
C GLU A 163 5.66 9.77 -20.39
N TYR A 164 5.43 8.72 -21.19
CA TYR A 164 5.37 7.36 -20.66
C TYR A 164 6.44 6.40 -21.19
N ILE A 165 7.17 6.75 -22.26
CA ILE A 165 8.25 5.89 -22.82
C ILE A 165 9.61 6.55 -22.69
N LEU A 166 9.71 7.82 -23.07
CA LEU A 166 10.96 8.59 -23.11
C LEU A 166 11.65 8.77 -21.75
N PRO A 167 10.96 8.92 -20.60
CA PRO A 167 11.62 9.21 -19.34
C PRO A 167 12.70 8.20 -18.97
N TYR A 168 13.86 8.71 -18.55
CA TYR A 168 15.04 7.94 -18.20
C TYR A 168 14.99 7.39 -16.77
N ARG A 169 14.13 7.94 -15.94
CA ARG A 169 13.93 7.66 -14.51
C ARG A 169 12.55 7.03 -14.27
N VAL A 170 12.45 6.15 -13.29
CA VAL A 170 11.17 5.55 -12.83
C VAL A 170 10.85 6.06 -11.43
N GLY A 171 11.82 6.12 -10.53
CA GLY A 171 11.69 6.66 -9.19
C GLY A 171 12.84 7.61 -8.84
N ASN A 172 13.40 7.48 -7.65
CA ASN A 172 14.55 8.27 -7.19
C ASN A 172 15.89 7.49 -7.20
N GLU A 173 15.91 6.37 -7.91
CA GLU A 173 17.06 5.47 -8.02
C GLU A 173 18.30 6.16 -8.59
N LYS A 174 19.46 5.56 -8.36
CA LYS A 174 20.69 5.91 -9.07
C LYS A 174 20.52 5.63 -10.56
N LEU A 175 20.91 6.61 -11.41
CA LEU A 175 20.80 6.47 -12.86
C LEU A 175 21.79 5.44 -13.40
N GLU A 176 21.27 4.48 -14.13
CA GLU A 176 22.03 3.43 -14.83
C GLU A 176 21.45 3.19 -16.22
N PRO A 177 22.27 2.83 -17.24
CA PRO A 177 21.76 2.48 -18.57
C PRO A 177 21.09 1.11 -18.53
N TRP A 178 19.77 1.10 -18.62
CA TRP A 178 18.95 -0.09 -18.46
C TRP A 178 18.21 -0.54 -19.72
N ARG A 179 17.91 0.38 -20.65
CA ARG A 179 17.03 0.13 -21.80
C ARG A 179 17.52 -0.99 -22.71
N GLU A 180 18.80 -0.93 -23.09
CA GLU A 180 19.40 -1.90 -24.00
C GLU A 180 19.34 -3.31 -23.44
N LYS A 181 19.80 -3.49 -22.19
CA LYS A 181 19.78 -4.80 -21.51
C LYS A 181 18.36 -5.38 -21.48
N LEU A 182 17.40 -4.59 -21.00
CA LEU A 182 16.02 -5.06 -20.84
C LEU A 182 15.31 -5.26 -22.19
N TYR A 183 15.65 -4.49 -23.22
CA TYR A 183 15.16 -4.74 -24.57
C TYR A 183 15.52 -6.15 -25.04
N TYR A 184 16.80 -6.50 -25.01
CA TYR A 184 17.24 -7.84 -25.44
C TYR A 184 16.76 -8.98 -24.54
N GLU A 185 16.54 -8.71 -23.27
CA GLU A 185 16.01 -9.71 -22.32
C GLU A 185 14.53 -10.03 -22.58
N PHE A 186 13.70 -9.02 -22.87
CA PHE A 186 12.25 -9.20 -22.96
C PHE A 186 11.68 -9.20 -24.36
N MET A 187 12.37 -8.66 -25.37
CA MET A 187 11.91 -8.68 -26.75
C MET A 187 11.57 -10.08 -27.29
N PRO A 188 12.32 -11.16 -26.98
CA PRO A 188 11.99 -12.52 -27.41
C PRO A 188 10.60 -13.01 -26.99
N ALA A 189 10.01 -12.43 -25.95
CA ALA A 189 8.64 -12.75 -25.52
C ALA A 189 7.60 -12.31 -26.57
N ILE A 190 7.86 -11.19 -27.25
CA ILE A 190 6.95 -10.57 -28.24
C ILE A 190 7.32 -10.99 -29.66
N GLU A 191 8.58 -11.22 -29.98
CA GLU A 191 9.08 -11.53 -31.34
C GLU A 191 8.28 -12.63 -32.06
N ARG A 192 7.86 -13.69 -31.35
CA ARG A 192 7.05 -14.76 -31.89
C ARG A 192 5.64 -14.36 -32.33
N HIS A 193 5.23 -13.14 -32.02
CA HIS A 193 3.92 -12.58 -32.34
C HIS A 193 3.98 -11.46 -33.38
N LEU A 194 5.17 -11.15 -33.92
CA LEU A 194 5.33 -10.05 -34.90
C LEU A 194 4.57 -10.28 -36.20
N ASP A 195 4.31 -11.54 -36.58
CA ASP A 195 3.49 -11.88 -37.77
C ASP A 195 1.96 -11.74 -37.51
N ASP A 196 1.52 -11.54 -36.26
CA ASP A 196 0.12 -11.35 -35.95
C ASP A 196 -0.27 -9.87 -36.22
N PRO A 197 -1.26 -9.60 -37.10
CA PRO A 197 -1.67 -8.23 -37.41
C PRO A 197 -2.10 -7.40 -36.20
N ARG A 198 -2.54 -8.05 -35.10
CA ARG A 198 -2.93 -7.38 -33.86
C ARG A 198 -1.74 -6.77 -33.12
N ILE A 199 -0.49 -7.11 -33.46
CA ILE A 199 0.70 -6.61 -32.80
C ILE A 199 0.90 -5.10 -32.98
N GLU A 200 0.25 -4.48 -33.95
CA GLU A 200 0.24 -3.02 -34.10
C GLU A 200 -0.58 -2.32 -33.00
N ASP A 201 -1.44 -3.07 -32.26
CA ASP A 201 -2.13 -2.56 -31.09
C ASP A 201 -1.22 -2.65 -29.85
N PRO A 202 -0.84 -1.49 -29.25
CA PRO A 202 0.00 -1.50 -28.04
C PRO A 202 -0.66 -2.24 -26.87
N ALA A 203 -1.99 -2.34 -26.80
CA ALA A 203 -2.68 -3.08 -25.74
C ALA A 203 -2.47 -4.62 -25.93
N TYR A 204 -2.46 -5.10 -27.17
CA TYR A 204 -2.16 -6.50 -27.45
C TYR A 204 -0.69 -6.84 -27.13
N ALA A 205 0.24 -5.95 -27.49
CA ALA A 205 1.65 -6.10 -27.11
C ALA A 205 1.84 -6.12 -25.57
N ALA A 206 1.12 -5.25 -24.86
CA ALA A 206 1.10 -5.22 -23.40
C ALA A 206 0.57 -6.52 -22.78
N ASP A 207 -0.52 -7.08 -23.29
CA ASP A 207 -1.07 -8.36 -22.81
C ASP A 207 -0.12 -9.54 -23.01
N ILE A 208 0.58 -9.61 -24.16
CA ILE A 208 1.62 -10.63 -24.41
C ILE A 208 2.76 -10.49 -23.40
N LEU A 209 3.21 -9.28 -23.16
CA LEU A 209 4.28 -9.02 -22.21
C LEU A 209 3.87 -9.40 -20.78
N LEU A 210 2.65 -9.05 -20.37
CA LEU A 210 2.09 -9.45 -19.08
C LEU A 210 2.04 -10.97 -18.93
N ASP A 211 1.54 -11.70 -19.94
CA ASP A 211 1.53 -13.17 -19.94
C ASP A 211 2.95 -13.74 -19.79
N SER A 212 3.96 -13.12 -20.38
CA SER A 212 5.36 -13.52 -20.23
C SER A 212 5.89 -13.26 -18.82
N LEU A 213 5.61 -12.06 -18.29
CA LEU A 213 6.02 -11.67 -16.95
C LEU A 213 5.40 -12.58 -15.89
N PHE A 214 4.12 -12.91 -16.00
CA PHE A 214 3.42 -13.81 -15.05
C PHE A 214 3.89 -15.28 -15.04
N LYS A 215 4.64 -15.73 -16.02
CA LYS A 215 5.27 -17.05 -16.01
C LYS A 215 6.45 -17.14 -15.05
N SER A 216 6.97 -16.01 -14.62
CA SER A 216 8.04 -15.94 -13.63
C SER A 216 7.47 -15.88 -12.21
N PRO A 217 8.10 -16.53 -11.22
CA PRO A 217 7.66 -16.39 -9.83
C PRO A 217 7.94 -14.99 -9.32
N TYR A 218 6.90 -14.33 -8.78
CA TYR A 218 7.03 -13.08 -8.05
C TYR A 218 6.91 -13.32 -6.56
N ARG A 219 7.59 -12.51 -5.77
CA ARG A 219 7.41 -12.51 -4.32
C ARG A 219 7.02 -11.12 -3.84
N PHE A 220 5.82 -11.01 -3.36
CA PHE A 220 5.27 -9.79 -2.79
C PHE A 220 5.40 -9.80 -1.27
N THR A 221 5.77 -8.66 -0.69
CA THR A 221 5.60 -8.37 0.73
C THR A 221 5.33 -6.88 0.93
N GLY A 222 4.25 -6.55 1.63
CA GLY A 222 3.94 -5.16 2.01
C GLY A 222 4.88 -4.58 3.09
N GLN A 223 5.82 -5.37 3.58
CA GLN A 223 6.78 -4.97 4.62
C GLN A 223 8.10 -4.43 4.05
N MET A 224 8.42 -4.74 2.79
CA MET A 224 9.57 -4.15 2.10
C MET A 224 9.24 -2.73 1.67
N GLY A 225 10.21 -1.85 1.80
CA GLY A 225 10.17 -0.48 1.34
C GLY A 225 11.48 0.20 1.72
N SER A 226 11.88 1.18 0.92
CA SER A 226 13.07 1.97 1.16
C SER A 226 12.83 3.40 0.68
N GLU A 227 13.46 4.37 1.35
CA GLU A 227 13.54 5.74 0.90
C GLU A 227 14.22 5.84 -0.48
N VAL A 228 15.18 4.97 -0.72
CA VAL A 228 15.89 4.83 -1.99
C VAL A 228 15.28 3.69 -2.79
N HIS A 229 14.83 3.98 -4.02
CA HIS A 229 14.31 2.97 -4.92
C HIS A 229 15.42 2.06 -5.46
N ILE A 230 15.08 0.79 -5.69
CA ILE A 230 16.07 -0.23 -6.11
C ILE A 230 16.67 0.05 -7.48
N GLY A 231 15.90 0.66 -8.38
CA GLY A 231 16.31 0.84 -9.77
C GLY A 231 16.13 -0.42 -10.62
N PRO A 232 16.80 -0.53 -11.78
CA PRO A 232 16.59 -1.62 -12.74
C PRO A 232 16.94 -3.01 -12.19
N GLN A 233 17.71 -3.11 -11.11
CA GLN A 233 18.03 -4.37 -10.43
C GLN A 233 16.76 -5.14 -9.97
N ILE A 234 15.64 -4.43 -9.73
CA ILE A 234 14.38 -5.04 -9.34
C ILE A 234 13.86 -6.05 -10.37
N VAL A 235 14.20 -5.88 -11.64
CA VAL A 235 13.82 -6.80 -12.73
C VAL A 235 14.43 -8.19 -12.56
N GLU A 236 15.62 -8.27 -12.00
CA GLU A 236 16.30 -9.55 -11.72
C GLU A 236 15.68 -10.26 -10.53
N TRP A 237 15.34 -9.52 -9.48
CA TRP A 237 14.80 -10.11 -8.25
C TRP A 237 13.32 -10.44 -8.31
N LYS A 238 12.53 -9.68 -9.07
CA LYS A 238 11.07 -9.89 -9.22
C LYS A 238 10.36 -10.01 -7.87
N SER A 239 10.80 -9.24 -6.87
CA SER A 239 10.35 -9.37 -5.49
C SER A 239 10.42 -8.04 -4.78
N GLY A 240 9.44 -7.75 -3.92
CA GLY A 240 9.42 -6.53 -3.15
C GLY A 240 8.01 -6.07 -2.79
N SER A 241 7.86 -4.77 -2.54
CA SER A 241 6.58 -4.10 -2.29
C SER A 241 5.76 -3.90 -3.58
N CYS A 242 4.53 -3.39 -3.43
CA CYS A 242 3.72 -3.02 -4.59
C CYS A 242 4.41 -1.97 -5.48
N LEU A 243 5.11 -0.99 -4.87
CA LEU A 243 5.85 0.03 -5.62
C LEU A 243 7.03 -0.58 -6.39
N ASP A 244 7.80 -1.49 -5.77
CA ASP A 244 8.92 -2.17 -6.42
C ASP A 244 8.47 -2.95 -7.66
N LEU A 245 7.38 -3.71 -7.54
CA LEU A 245 6.82 -4.46 -8.66
C LEU A 245 6.24 -3.53 -9.73
N CYS A 246 5.68 -2.38 -9.36
CA CYS A 246 5.27 -1.35 -10.31
C CYS A 246 6.46 -0.78 -11.08
N HIS A 247 7.56 -0.45 -10.40
CA HIS A 247 8.78 0.05 -11.05
C HIS A 247 9.36 -1.00 -12.01
N MET A 248 9.39 -2.27 -11.60
CA MET A 248 9.81 -3.37 -12.47
C MET A 248 9.02 -3.39 -13.78
N ALA A 249 7.69 -3.30 -13.72
CA ALA A 249 6.85 -3.26 -14.90
C ALA A 249 7.16 -2.05 -15.79
N VAL A 250 7.32 -0.86 -15.20
CA VAL A 250 7.65 0.36 -15.96
C VAL A 250 8.97 0.22 -16.71
N TYR A 251 10.03 -0.34 -16.08
CA TYR A 251 11.30 -0.59 -16.76
C TYR A 251 11.14 -1.49 -17.98
N VAL A 252 10.45 -2.63 -17.82
CA VAL A 252 10.28 -3.61 -18.89
C VAL A 252 9.42 -3.06 -20.03
N PHE A 253 8.28 -2.44 -19.70
CA PHE A 253 7.38 -1.85 -20.70
C PHE A 253 8.05 -0.72 -21.49
N ARG A 254 8.72 0.22 -20.82
CA ARG A 254 9.45 1.32 -21.47
C ARG A 254 10.60 0.82 -22.33
N ALA A 255 11.29 -0.26 -21.92
CA ALA A 255 12.37 -0.86 -22.72
C ALA A 255 11.87 -1.39 -24.06
N LEU A 256 10.61 -1.84 -24.12
CA LEU A 256 9.97 -2.35 -25.34
C LEU A 256 9.12 -1.28 -26.06
N GLY A 257 9.12 -0.05 -25.61
CA GLY A 257 8.36 1.04 -26.24
C GLY A 257 6.85 0.95 -26.03
N ILE A 258 6.39 0.34 -24.92
CA ILE A 258 4.99 0.26 -24.53
C ILE A 258 4.74 1.33 -23.43
N PRO A 259 3.74 2.24 -23.59
CA PRO A 259 3.49 3.30 -22.61
C PRO A 259 2.96 2.72 -21.29
N CYS A 260 3.70 2.93 -20.23
CA CYS A 260 3.37 2.45 -18.89
C CYS A 260 3.85 3.43 -17.83
N GLY A 261 3.08 3.54 -16.75
CA GLY A 261 3.43 4.34 -15.58
C GLY A 261 2.89 3.74 -14.29
N VAL A 262 2.97 4.54 -13.23
CA VAL A 262 2.50 4.18 -11.88
C VAL A 262 1.36 5.09 -11.48
N GLU A 263 0.29 4.50 -10.98
CA GLU A 263 -0.78 5.19 -10.25
C GLU A 263 -0.71 4.84 -8.77
N GLU A 264 -1.12 5.79 -7.94
CA GLU A 264 -1.01 5.68 -6.50
C GLU A 264 -2.28 6.12 -5.77
N LEU A 265 -2.57 5.42 -4.71
CA LEU A 265 -3.31 5.95 -3.57
C LEU A 265 -2.30 6.53 -2.60
N PRO A 266 -2.26 7.85 -2.39
CA PRO A 266 -1.38 8.43 -1.37
C PRO A 266 -1.66 7.86 0.01
N LEU A 267 -2.91 7.48 0.24
CA LEU A 267 -3.39 6.74 1.40
C LEU A 267 -4.65 5.97 1.00
N ARG A 268 -4.71 4.67 1.33
CA ARG A 268 -5.96 3.91 1.21
C ARG A 268 -7.01 4.46 2.17
N GLY A 269 -8.27 4.50 1.71
CA GLY A 269 -9.38 5.00 2.53
C GLY A 269 -9.73 4.11 3.72
N ASP A 270 -9.28 2.88 3.72
CA ASP A 270 -9.64 1.82 4.67
C ASP A 270 -8.47 1.32 5.53
N ASN A 271 -7.25 1.84 5.33
CA ASN A 271 -6.08 1.53 6.16
C ASN A 271 -5.05 2.67 6.16
N ASN A 272 -3.85 2.44 6.72
CA ASN A 272 -2.84 3.48 6.97
C ASN A 272 -1.68 3.44 5.98
N VAL A 273 -1.82 2.76 4.84
CA VAL A 273 -0.73 2.59 3.87
C VAL A 273 -1.10 3.17 2.51
N ALA A 274 -0.10 3.64 1.79
CA ALA A 274 -0.23 3.95 0.38
C ALA A 274 -0.36 2.65 -0.44
N HIS A 275 -0.91 2.75 -1.62
CA HIS A 275 -0.97 1.63 -2.55
C HIS A 275 -0.63 2.06 -3.96
N TYR A 276 -0.01 1.16 -4.74
CA TYR A 276 0.51 1.43 -6.07
C TYR A 276 0.14 0.31 -7.02
N TRP A 277 -0.18 0.69 -8.27
CA TRP A 277 -0.37 -0.22 -9.40
C TRP A 277 0.10 0.43 -10.69
N ASN A 278 0.14 -0.34 -11.76
CA ASN A 278 0.50 0.19 -13.06
C ASN A 278 -0.72 0.56 -13.89
N PHE A 279 -0.55 1.54 -14.75
CA PHE A 279 -1.48 1.85 -15.80
C PHE A 279 -0.82 1.74 -17.18
N PHE A 280 -1.65 1.50 -18.16
CA PHE A 280 -1.38 1.58 -19.58
C PHE A 280 -2.39 2.54 -20.20
N VAL A 281 -1.94 3.38 -21.15
CA VAL A 281 -2.81 4.29 -21.90
C VAL A 281 -2.81 3.85 -23.35
N ASP A 282 -4.01 3.49 -23.87
CA ASP A 282 -4.15 3.09 -25.26
C ASP A 282 -4.05 4.30 -26.24
N PRO A 283 -3.95 4.06 -27.54
CA PRO A 283 -3.86 5.13 -28.54
C PRO A 283 -5.01 6.13 -28.52
N HIS A 284 -6.16 5.74 -27.98
CA HIS A 284 -7.35 6.59 -27.84
C HIS A 284 -7.38 7.39 -26.52
N GLY A 285 -6.32 7.27 -25.71
CA GLY A 285 -6.21 7.93 -24.42
C GLY A 285 -6.97 7.23 -23.27
N LYS A 286 -7.49 6.02 -23.51
CA LYS A 286 -8.20 5.26 -22.49
C LYS A 286 -7.21 4.60 -21.55
N THR A 287 -7.47 4.69 -20.24
CA THR A 287 -6.68 4.06 -19.20
C THR A 287 -7.11 2.61 -18.98
N TRP A 288 -6.12 1.76 -18.81
CA TRP A 288 -6.24 0.38 -18.37
C TRP A 288 -5.31 0.20 -17.18
N TRP A 289 -5.70 -0.59 -16.19
CA TRP A 289 -4.84 -0.87 -15.03
C TRP A 289 -4.38 -2.32 -15.02
N PHE A 290 -3.25 -2.57 -14.37
CA PHE A 290 -2.76 -3.91 -14.07
C PHE A 290 -1.88 -3.90 -12.82
N SER A 291 -1.67 -5.09 -12.23
CA SER A 291 -0.80 -5.24 -11.08
C SER A 291 -0.11 -6.59 -11.11
N LEU A 292 1.20 -6.61 -10.96
CA LEU A 292 2.00 -7.85 -11.01
C LEU A 292 1.89 -8.72 -9.76
N PHE A 293 1.37 -8.21 -8.66
CA PHE A 293 1.21 -8.99 -7.41
C PHE A 293 -0.21 -9.54 -7.19
N TYR A 294 -1.20 -9.12 -8.00
CA TYR A 294 -2.50 -9.77 -8.05
C TYR A 294 -2.50 -10.88 -9.10
N TRP A 295 -3.07 -12.01 -8.75
CA TRP A 295 -3.16 -13.21 -9.56
C TRP A 295 -3.59 -12.92 -11.01
N ARG A 296 -2.65 -13.14 -11.97
CA ARG A 296 -2.85 -13.13 -13.41
C ARG A 296 -3.88 -12.09 -13.90
N GLN A 297 -3.53 -10.85 -13.84
CA GLN A 297 -4.38 -9.80 -14.37
C GLN A 297 -3.86 -9.36 -15.75
N ARG A 298 -4.72 -9.53 -16.74
CA ARG A 298 -4.65 -8.80 -17.99
C ARG A 298 -4.98 -7.33 -17.73
N LEU A 299 -4.85 -6.48 -18.76
CA LEU A 299 -5.30 -5.11 -18.68
C LEU A 299 -6.77 -5.05 -18.22
N GLY A 300 -7.01 -4.47 -17.06
CA GLY A 300 -8.32 -4.31 -16.44
C GLY A 300 -8.89 -2.91 -16.67
N LYS A 301 -10.21 -2.78 -16.65
CA LYS A 301 -10.84 -1.47 -16.72
C LYS A 301 -10.75 -0.78 -15.34
N PRO A 302 -10.54 0.55 -15.29
CA PRO A 302 -10.44 1.27 -14.02
C PRO A 302 -11.64 1.08 -13.09
N GLU A 303 -12.84 0.96 -13.63
CA GLU A 303 -14.08 0.75 -12.88
C GLU A 303 -14.16 -0.61 -12.15
N ASP A 304 -13.32 -1.57 -12.54
CA ASP A 304 -13.22 -2.89 -11.90
C ASP A 304 -12.23 -2.89 -10.71
N TYR A 305 -11.57 -1.77 -10.43
CA TYR A 305 -10.62 -1.62 -9.33
C TYR A 305 -11.35 -1.47 -7.99
N GLY A 306 -11.10 -2.36 -7.06
CA GLY A 306 -11.94 -2.56 -5.88
C GLY A 306 -11.48 -1.91 -4.56
N ASP A 307 -10.39 -1.14 -4.55
CA ASP A 307 -9.90 -0.51 -3.33
C ASP A 307 -10.78 0.67 -2.86
N VAL A 308 -10.72 1.00 -1.57
CA VAL A 308 -11.29 2.24 -1.04
C VAL A 308 -10.25 3.34 -1.19
N TYR A 309 -10.56 4.36 -1.96
CA TYR A 309 -9.65 5.46 -2.26
C TYR A 309 -10.32 6.82 -2.04
N GLY A 310 -9.62 7.75 -1.40
CA GLY A 310 -10.06 9.14 -1.33
C GLY A 310 -9.69 9.89 -2.60
N LYS A 311 -8.44 9.72 -3.04
CA LYS A 311 -7.84 10.29 -4.24
C LYS A 311 -6.93 9.28 -4.92
N VAL A 312 -6.93 9.28 -6.26
CA VAL A 312 -6.02 8.49 -7.10
C VAL A 312 -5.16 9.45 -7.91
N PHE A 313 -3.85 9.27 -7.87
CA PHE A 313 -2.92 10.09 -8.65
C PHE A 313 -2.13 9.23 -9.63
N ARG A 314 -2.01 9.75 -10.87
CA ARG A 314 -1.12 9.24 -11.90
C ARG A 314 0.20 9.97 -11.82
N GLN A 315 1.29 9.25 -11.62
CA GLN A 315 2.64 9.81 -11.66
C GLN A 315 2.99 10.25 -13.08
N ARG A 316 3.62 11.40 -13.20
CA ARG A 316 4.10 12.00 -14.45
C ARG A 316 5.59 12.27 -14.35
N PHE A 317 6.24 12.26 -15.50
CA PHE A 317 7.60 12.79 -15.60
C PHE A 317 7.57 14.32 -15.66
N SER A 318 6.63 14.89 -16.43
CA SER A 318 6.50 16.33 -16.56
C SER A 318 5.79 16.96 -15.35
N LEU A 319 6.19 18.19 -15.02
CA LEU A 319 5.47 19.01 -14.05
C LEU A 319 4.02 19.25 -14.51
N ASN A 320 3.05 19.03 -13.64
CA ASN A 320 1.68 19.48 -13.85
C ASN A 320 1.58 20.99 -13.59
N ARG A 321 1.85 21.79 -14.62
CA ARG A 321 1.91 23.26 -14.52
C ARG A 321 0.61 23.86 -14.06
N SER A 322 -0.52 23.41 -14.59
CA SER A 322 -1.84 23.93 -14.21
C SER A 322 -2.12 23.71 -12.72
N LEU A 323 -1.77 22.56 -12.19
CA LEU A 323 -1.88 22.31 -10.75
C LEU A 323 -0.87 23.14 -9.96
N ALA A 324 0.37 23.22 -10.41
CA ALA A 324 1.41 24.00 -9.74
C ALA A 324 1.07 25.51 -9.65
N GLU A 325 0.50 26.06 -10.71
CA GLU A 325 0.06 27.47 -10.78
C GLU A 325 -1.22 27.73 -9.97
N SER A 326 -2.10 26.74 -9.85
CA SER A 326 -3.36 26.87 -9.08
C SER A 326 -3.15 26.89 -7.57
N ILE A 327 -2.01 26.41 -7.07
CA ILE A 327 -1.71 26.37 -5.65
C ILE A 327 -0.97 27.66 -5.25
N PRO A 328 -1.46 28.44 -4.26
CA PRO A 328 -0.82 29.68 -3.83
C PRO A 328 0.50 29.43 -3.10
N GLY A 329 1.31 30.49 -3.02
CA GLY A 329 2.60 30.44 -2.37
C GLY A 329 3.76 29.94 -3.25
N THR A 330 4.96 29.95 -2.71
CA THR A 330 6.16 29.40 -3.39
C THR A 330 6.21 27.88 -3.21
N PRO A 331 6.92 27.14 -4.07
CA PRO A 331 7.09 25.70 -3.88
C PRO A 331 7.61 25.31 -2.49
N GLY A 332 8.50 26.11 -1.88
CA GLY A 332 9.05 25.84 -0.55
C GLY A 332 8.09 26.13 0.61
N SER A 333 7.09 26.98 0.40
CA SER A 333 6.06 27.27 1.43
C SER A 333 4.87 26.30 1.40
N ARG A 334 4.89 25.34 0.50
CA ARG A 334 3.85 24.32 0.36
C ARG A 334 4.30 23.01 1.00
N HIS A 335 3.33 22.20 1.38
CA HIS A 335 3.66 20.80 1.71
C HIS A 335 4.47 20.15 0.56
N PRO A 336 5.56 19.41 0.84
CA PRO A 336 6.50 18.93 -0.19
C PRO A 336 5.85 18.21 -1.38
N ARG A 337 4.78 17.44 -1.13
CA ARG A 337 4.00 16.78 -2.20
C ARG A 337 3.49 17.73 -3.27
N PHE A 338 3.16 18.96 -2.90
CA PHE A 338 2.54 19.98 -3.78
C PHE A 338 3.51 21.10 -4.17
N GLY A 339 4.78 20.99 -3.80
CA GLY A 339 5.82 21.95 -4.18
C GLY A 339 6.04 21.94 -5.69
N TYR A 340 6.37 20.77 -6.21
CA TYR A 340 6.54 20.51 -7.65
C TYR A 340 5.69 19.27 -8.03
N PRO A 341 4.40 19.43 -8.30
CA PRO A 341 3.52 18.29 -8.54
C PRO A 341 3.78 17.65 -9.92
N CYS A 342 4.50 16.53 -9.92
CA CYS A 342 4.67 15.67 -11.09
C CYS A 342 3.65 14.53 -11.06
N PHE A 343 2.39 14.87 -10.91
CA PHE A 343 1.26 13.96 -10.91
C PHE A 343 -0.03 14.65 -11.41
N GLU A 344 -1.00 13.86 -11.77
CA GLU A 344 -2.36 14.32 -12.11
C GLU A 344 -3.41 13.54 -11.29
N ASP A 345 -4.51 14.20 -10.96
CA ASP A 345 -5.66 13.56 -10.28
C ASP A 345 -6.47 12.77 -11.31
N VAL A 346 -6.51 11.46 -11.15
CA VAL A 346 -7.27 10.53 -11.99
C VAL A 346 -8.39 9.83 -11.21
N THR A 347 -8.78 10.34 -10.05
CA THR A 347 -9.84 9.76 -9.21
C THR A 347 -11.11 9.48 -9.99
N LYS A 348 -11.52 10.41 -10.85
CA LYS A 348 -12.71 10.26 -11.68
C LYS A 348 -12.60 9.11 -12.69
N VAL A 349 -11.42 8.75 -13.14
CA VAL A 349 -11.19 7.62 -14.05
C VAL A 349 -11.60 6.31 -13.37
N TYR A 350 -11.34 6.18 -12.06
CA TYR A 350 -11.64 5.01 -11.26
C TYR A 350 -13.04 5.03 -10.66
N ALA A 351 -13.44 6.13 -10.05
CA ALA A 351 -14.72 6.25 -9.34
C ALA A 351 -15.90 6.62 -10.25
N GLY A 352 -15.64 7.15 -11.44
CA GLY A 352 -16.68 7.53 -12.39
C GLY A 352 -17.72 8.48 -11.77
N LYS A 353 -18.99 8.07 -11.78
CA LYS A 353 -20.10 8.85 -11.20
C LYS A 353 -20.15 8.89 -9.67
N LYS A 354 -19.29 8.11 -8.98
CA LYS A 354 -19.17 8.11 -7.51
C LYS A 354 -18.11 9.09 -7.00
N THR A 355 -17.70 10.04 -7.82
CA THR A 355 -16.90 11.20 -7.38
C THR A 355 -17.81 12.35 -7.00
N PHE A 356 -17.48 12.99 -5.89
CA PHE A 356 -18.20 14.13 -5.36
C PHE A 356 -17.22 15.27 -5.06
N ALA A 357 -17.71 16.51 -5.06
CA ALA A 357 -16.94 17.61 -4.52
C ALA A 357 -17.10 17.65 -3.00
N VAL A 358 -15.98 17.63 -2.27
CA VAL A 358 -15.98 17.95 -0.84
C VAL A 358 -16.16 19.46 -0.72
N ARG A 359 -17.32 19.89 -0.17
CA ARG A 359 -17.67 21.28 0.05
C ARG A 359 -17.82 21.56 1.53
N VAL A 360 -16.93 22.37 2.07
CA VAL A 360 -16.91 22.73 3.50
C VAL A 360 -17.04 24.26 3.62
N PRO A 361 -18.18 24.77 4.10
CA PRO A 361 -18.37 26.21 4.27
C PRO A 361 -17.50 26.76 5.40
N ASP A 362 -17.13 28.04 5.32
CA ASP A 362 -16.29 28.73 6.30
C ASP A 362 -16.78 28.54 7.76
N SER A 363 -18.09 28.52 7.96
CA SER A 363 -18.72 28.30 9.28
C SER A 363 -18.40 26.94 9.93
N ARG A 364 -17.80 26.00 9.20
CA ARG A 364 -17.34 24.69 9.68
C ARG A 364 -15.83 24.65 9.99
N LEU A 365 -15.11 25.73 9.72
CA LEU A 365 -13.72 25.87 10.13
C LEU A 365 -13.65 26.12 11.64
N THR A 366 -12.72 25.47 12.30
CA THR A 366 -12.45 25.67 13.75
C THR A 366 -11.42 26.77 14.01
N VAL A 367 -10.62 27.07 12.97
CA VAL A 367 -9.63 28.15 12.95
C VAL A 367 -9.79 28.94 11.66
N PRO A 368 -9.80 30.29 11.71
CA PRO A 368 -9.90 31.12 10.52
C PRO A 368 -8.75 30.86 9.54
N VAL A 369 -9.08 30.75 8.25
CA VAL A 369 -8.11 30.66 7.15
C VAL A 369 -8.28 31.87 6.24
N GLU A 370 -7.19 32.56 5.96
CA GLU A 370 -7.23 33.73 5.09
C GLU A 370 -7.48 33.33 3.62
N LYS A 371 -8.27 34.18 2.94
CA LYS A 371 -8.50 34.01 1.50
C LYS A 371 -7.19 34.07 0.72
N GLY A 372 -7.02 33.12 -0.19
CA GLY A 372 -5.84 33.00 -1.03
C GLY A 372 -4.74 32.12 -0.43
N ASN A 373 -4.88 31.64 0.78
CA ASN A 373 -3.91 30.71 1.38
C ASN A 373 -4.14 29.27 0.87
N PRO A 374 -3.06 28.43 0.83
CA PRO A 374 -3.18 27.01 0.56
C PRO A 374 -4.01 26.33 1.65
N LEU A 375 -5.04 25.61 1.23
CA LEU A 375 -5.86 24.78 2.12
C LEU A 375 -5.83 23.35 1.60
N TYR A 376 -5.58 22.42 2.52
CA TYR A 376 -5.38 21.02 2.19
C TYR A 376 -6.55 20.17 2.67
N LEU A 377 -6.98 19.24 1.81
CA LEU A 377 -7.81 18.11 2.19
C LEU A 377 -6.88 16.97 2.63
N CYS A 378 -7.06 16.50 3.85
CA CYS A 378 -6.27 15.45 4.44
C CYS A 378 -7.10 14.20 4.71
N MET A 379 -6.46 13.03 4.65
CA MET A 379 -7.00 11.75 5.09
C MET A 379 -6.28 11.30 6.35
N SER A 380 -6.99 10.57 7.19
CA SER A 380 -6.47 10.07 8.46
C SER A 380 -5.52 8.90 8.26
N THR A 381 -4.36 8.95 8.92
CA THR A 381 -3.43 7.83 9.07
C THR A 381 -2.94 7.75 10.51
N ARG A 382 -3.40 6.78 11.29
CA ARG A 382 -3.13 6.69 12.72
C ARG A 382 -3.49 8.01 13.44
N LEU A 383 -2.53 8.67 14.09
CA LEU A 383 -2.71 9.97 14.74
C LEU A 383 -2.32 11.17 13.87
N GLU A 384 -2.15 10.98 12.56
CA GLU A 384 -1.68 12.01 11.63
C GLU A 384 -2.71 12.27 10.53
N TRP A 385 -2.61 13.42 9.88
CA TRP A 385 -3.41 13.79 8.73
C TRP A 385 -2.52 13.98 7.50
N LYS A 386 -2.69 13.11 6.50
CA LYS A 386 -1.90 13.12 5.27
C LYS A 386 -2.62 13.92 4.19
N PRO A 387 -2.01 14.97 3.63
CA PRO A 387 -2.66 15.78 2.60
C PRO A 387 -2.78 15.00 1.27
N VAL A 388 -4.00 15.03 0.72
CA VAL A 388 -4.36 14.34 -0.52
C VAL A 388 -4.91 15.28 -1.61
N ALA A 389 -5.21 16.55 -1.27
CA ALA A 389 -5.51 17.59 -2.24
C ALA A 389 -5.14 18.96 -1.67
N CYS A 390 -4.93 19.95 -2.55
CA CYS A 390 -4.63 21.32 -2.16
C CYS A 390 -5.37 22.29 -3.08
N ILE A 391 -5.93 23.35 -2.53
CA ILE A 391 -6.61 24.43 -3.25
C ILE A 391 -6.16 25.81 -2.73
N ALA A 392 -6.40 26.84 -3.52
CA ALA A 392 -6.45 28.21 -3.02
C ALA A 392 -7.81 28.44 -2.31
N TYR A 393 -7.79 28.77 -1.02
CA TYR A 393 -9.04 29.03 -0.29
C TYR A 393 -9.71 30.31 -0.78
N ASP A 394 -11.02 30.27 -1.06
CA ASP A 394 -11.74 31.42 -1.61
C ASP A 394 -12.30 32.40 -0.55
N GLY A 395 -12.16 32.05 0.73
CA GLY A 395 -12.66 32.84 1.85
C GLY A 395 -14.13 32.61 2.19
N ARG A 396 -14.79 31.61 1.58
CA ARG A 396 -16.21 31.29 1.82
C ARG A 396 -16.47 29.80 1.97
N GLU A 397 -15.92 29.01 1.06
CA GLU A 397 -16.11 27.55 1.01
C GLU A 397 -14.82 26.88 0.53
N ALA A 398 -14.42 25.80 1.18
CA ALA A 398 -13.40 24.90 0.68
C ALA A 398 -14.06 23.92 -0.29
N CYS A 399 -13.68 23.92 -1.58
CA CYS A 399 -14.24 23.03 -2.60
C CYS A 399 -13.15 22.20 -3.24
N PHE A 400 -13.10 20.89 -2.91
CA PHE A 400 -12.16 19.92 -3.50
C PHE A 400 -12.94 19.02 -4.45
N PRO A 401 -12.66 19.08 -5.76
CA PRO A 401 -13.38 18.28 -6.76
C PRO A 401 -12.95 16.80 -6.71
N ASP A 402 -13.77 15.96 -7.35
CA ASP A 402 -13.46 14.55 -7.67
C ASP A 402 -12.92 13.72 -6.48
N CYS A 403 -13.54 13.85 -5.29
CA CYS A 403 -13.23 13.03 -4.13
C CYS A 403 -14.12 11.78 -4.09
N HIS A 404 -13.59 10.67 -3.59
CA HIS A 404 -14.34 9.43 -3.37
C HIS A 404 -14.66 9.25 -1.88
N GLY A 405 -15.86 8.79 -1.56
CA GLY A 405 -16.34 8.61 -0.19
C GLY A 405 -15.93 7.28 0.45
N GLY A 406 -16.47 7.03 1.65
CA GLY A 406 -16.19 5.84 2.45
C GLY A 406 -14.90 5.96 3.27
N THR A 407 -14.44 7.17 3.53
CA THR A 407 -13.25 7.45 4.34
C THR A 407 -13.40 8.75 5.14
N VAL A 408 -12.46 8.97 6.07
CA VAL A 408 -12.41 10.15 6.93
C VAL A 408 -11.51 11.22 6.33
N TYR A 409 -12.01 12.43 6.26
CA TYR A 409 -11.30 13.62 5.84
C TYR A 409 -11.21 14.68 6.96
N CYS A 410 -10.24 15.58 6.84
CA CYS A 410 -10.11 16.79 7.62
C CYS A 410 -9.49 17.89 6.78
N LEU A 411 -9.80 19.16 7.05
CA LEU A 411 -9.10 20.28 6.45
C LEU A 411 -7.92 20.71 7.33
N ALA A 412 -6.81 21.06 6.68
CA ALA A 412 -5.60 21.48 7.36
C ALA A 412 -4.83 22.55 6.57
N VAL A 413 -3.96 23.28 7.25
CA VAL A 413 -2.94 24.14 6.69
C VAL A 413 -1.57 23.56 6.97
N TYR A 414 -0.60 23.85 6.11
CA TYR A 414 0.79 23.41 6.30
C TYR A 414 1.61 24.55 6.90
N ASP A 415 2.34 24.25 7.97
CA ASP A 415 3.33 25.13 8.56
C ASP A 415 4.73 24.71 8.12
N GLU A 416 5.37 25.56 7.32
CA GLU A 416 6.73 25.32 6.82
C GLU A 416 7.81 25.33 7.92
N THR A 417 7.53 25.96 9.05
CA THR A 417 8.50 26.08 10.15
C THR A 417 8.58 24.78 10.96
N SER A 418 7.42 24.21 11.26
CA SER A 418 7.32 22.93 11.98
C SER A 418 7.25 21.71 11.04
N GLU A 419 7.22 21.94 9.72
CA GLU A 419 7.03 20.92 8.68
C GLU A 419 5.83 20.00 8.94
N SER A 420 4.74 20.56 9.50
CA SER A 420 3.58 19.80 9.97
C SER A 420 2.26 20.32 9.43
N MET A 421 1.24 19.43 9.44
CA MET A 421 -0.14 19.77 9.10
C MET A 421 -0.90 20.17 10.37
N HIS A 422 -1.53 21.35 10.36
CA HIS A 422 -2.40 21.83 11.42
C HIS A 422 -3.85 21.81 10.97
N THR A 423 -4.69 21.07 11.67
CA THR A 423 -6.10 20.93 11.32
C THR A 423 -6.87 22.24 11.59
N VAL A 424 -7.75 22.57 10.66
CA VAL A 424 -8.60 23.77 10.70
C VAL A 424 -10.09 23.46 10.59
N SER A 425 -10.46 22.19 10.66
CA SER A 425 -11.85 21.74 10.73
C SER A 425 -11.99 20.56 11.68
N HIS A 426 -13.22 20.28 12.13
CA HIS A 426 -13.51 18.94 12.64
C HIS A 426 -13.36 17.91 11.54
N PRO A 427 -12.94 16.64 11.83
CA PRO A 427 -12.95 15.57 10.86
C PRO A 427 -14.38 15.24 10.42
N PHE A 428 -14.50 14.77 9.21
CA PHE A 428 -15.78 14.37 8.62
C PHE A 428 -15.64 13.12 7.77
N VAL A 429 -16.70 12.34 7.77
CA VAL A 429 -16.86 11.20 6.86
C VAL A 429 -17.64 11.66 5.64
N MET A 430 -17.22 11.24 4.46
CA MET A 430 -17.99 11.41 3.23
C MET A 430 -18.65 10.09 2.87
N ASP A 431 -19.97 10.09 2.72
CA ASP A 431 -20.72 8.93 2.26
C ASP A 431 -20.36 8.59 0.80
N LYS A 432 -20.07 7.32 0.53
CA LYS A 432 -19.57 6.90 -0.78
C LYS A 432 -20.63 6.85 -1.89
N GLU A 433 -21.91 6.83 -1.54
CA GLU A 433 -23.00 6.74 -2.52
C GLU A 433 -23.64 8.12 -2.78
N THR A 434 -23.67 8.99 -1.79
CA THR A 434 -24.36 10.29 -1.86
C THR A 434 -23.43 11.49 -1.84
N GLY A 435 -22.17 11.32 -1.37
CA GLY A 435 -21.24 12.43 -1.14
C GLY A 435 -21.56 13.28 0.08
N ALA A 436 -22.57 12.92 0.87
CA ALA A 436 -22.96 13.66 2.06
C ALA A 436 -21.84 13.67 3.11
N LEU A 437 -21.62 14.83 3.77
CA LEU A 437 -20.58 14.99 4.79
C LEU A 437 -21.20 14.91 6.19
N THR A 438 -20.66 14.02 7.03
CA THR A 438 -20.99 13.91 8.45
C THR A 438 -19.79 14.35 9.27
N PHE A 439 -19.92 15.47 10.01
CA PHE A 439 -18.85 16.00 10.87
C PHE A 439 -18.88 15.35 12.24
N HIS A 440 -17.71 15.06 12.79
CA HIS A 440 -17.52 14.43 14.09
C HIS A 440 -16.76 15.35 15.04
N SER A 441 -17.36 15.64 16.19
CA SER A 441 -16.73 16.41 17.26
C SER A 441 -17.21 15.92 18.61
N PRO A 442 -16.41 16.04 19.69
CA PRO A 442 -16.87 15.71 21.02
C PRO A 442 -18.10 16.55 21.40
N GLY A 443 -19.24 15.88 21.56
CA GLY A 443 -20.50 16.46 22.00
C GLY A 443 -20.81 16.14 23.45
N ASN A 444 -22.03 16.49 23.89
CA ASN A 444 -22.53 16.23 25.25
C ASN A 444 -22.98 14.78 25.45
N ARG A 445 -23.17 14.02 24.36
CA ARG A 445 -23.56 12.59 24.40
C ARG A 445 -22.38 11.74 24.76
N LYS A 446 -22.33 11.28 26.01
CA LYS A 446 -21.27 10.41 26.52
C LYS A 446 -21.81 9.06 26.92
N GLY A 447 -20.94 8.06 26.90
CA GLY A 447 -21.30 6.70 27.29
C GLY A 447 -20.11 5.81 27.53
N ASP A 448 -20.42 4.59 27.95
CA ASP A 448 -19.45 3.52 28.11
C ASP A 448 -19.20 2.83 26.76
N VAL A 449 -17.94 2.63 26.40
CA VAL A 449 -17.53 1.95 25.16
C VAL A 449 -16.79 0.65 25.50
N VAL A 450 -17.22 -0.45 24.89
CA VAL A 450 -16.56 -1.76 24.98
C VAL A 450 -15.83 -2.00 23.68
N LEU A 451 -14.50 -2.05 23.75
CA LEU A 451 -13.65 -2.18 22.58
C LEU A 451 -13.08 -3.58 22.48
N LEU A 452 -13.24 -4.20 21.31
CA LEU A 452 -12.80 -5.56 21.00
C LEU A 452 -11.60 -5.59 20.05
N SER A 453 -11.40 -4.52 19.27
CA SER A 453 -10.34 -4.44 18.27
C SER A 453 -9.83 -3.01 18.09
N LYS A 454 -8.63 -2.89 17.51
CA LYS A 454 -7.99 -1.62 17.18
C LYS A 454 -7.96 -1.34 15.66
N PHE A 455 -8.37 -2.33 14.85
CA PHE A 455 -8.36 -2.26 13.40
C PHE A 455 -9.41 -3.22 12.80
N GLY A 456 -10.23 -2.75 11.85
CA GLY A 456 -11.39 -3.49 11.37
C GLY A 456 -11.17 -4.23 10.05
N MET A 457 -10.86 -3.51 9.00
CA MET A 457 -11.08 -3.93 7.62
C MET A 457 -10.44 -5.25 7.19
N ILE A 458 -9.13 -5.42 7.42
CA ILE A 458 -8.44 -6.67 7.02
C ILE A 458 -8.91 -7.83 7.89
N GLY A 459 -9.32 -7.52 9.13
CA GLY A 459 -9.94 -8.46 10.04
C GLY A 459 -11.20 -9.07 9.45
N GLU A 460 -12.13 -8.24 9.00
CA GLU A 460 -13.41 -8.72 8.43
C GLU A 460 -13.22 -9.64 7.22
N PHE A 461 -12.27 -9.31 6.33
CA PHE A 461 -11.97 -10.16 5.19
C PHE A 461 -11.48 -11.55 5.60
N TYR A 462 -10.60 -11.66 6.62
CA TYR A 462 -10.14 -12.96 7.10
C TYR A 462 -11.15 -13.65 8.02
N LEU A 463 -11.85 -12.89 8.87
CA LEU A 463 -12.84 -13.41 9.80
C LEU A 463 -14.01 -14.07 9.05
N GLY A 464 -14.53 -13.42 8.03
CA GLY A 464 -15.61 -13.93 7.19
C GLY A 464 -15.28 -15.24 6.46
N ARG A 465 -13.97 -15.55 6.26
CA ARG A 465 -13.54 -16.82 5.67
C ARG A 465 -13.81 -18.05 6.53
N MET A 466 -14.17 -17.88 7.79
CA MET A 466 -14.54 -18.99 8.66
C MET A 466 -16.03 -19.34 8.60
N VAL A 467 -16.87 -18.43 8.08
CA VAL A 467 -18.34 -18.67 8.00
C VAL A 467 -18.65 -19.85 7.08
N GLY A 468 -19.40 -20.81 7.56
CA GLY A 468 -19.65 -22.10 6.92
C GLY A 468 -18.62 -23.19 7.28
N GLY A 469 -17.61 -22.86 8.07
CA GLY A 469 -16.67 -23.85 8.61
C GLY A 469 -17.30 -24.72 9.68
N VAL A 470 -16.89 -25.99 9.74
CA VAL A 470 -17.54 -27.01 10.59
C VAL A 470 -16.54 -27.69 11.50
N PHE A 471 -16.88 -27.81 12.78
CA PHE A 471 -16.21 -28.73 13.70
C PHE A 471 -16.90 -30.07 13.67
N GLU A 472 -16.13 -31.14 13.51
CA GLU A 472 -16.63 -32.48 13.30
C GLU A 472 -15.93 -33.49 14.22
N GLY A 473 -16.67 -34.54 14.60
CA GLY A 473 -16.18 -35.72 15.31
C GLY A 473 -16.43 -37.00 14.53
N SER A 474 -15.49 -37.94 14.53
CA SER A 474 -15.61 -39.24 13.86
C SER A 474 -14.84 -40.34 14.60
N ASP A 475 -15.26 -41.59 14.34
CA ASP A 475 -14.54 -42.79 14.79
C ASP A 475 -13.54 -43.31 13.73
N THR A 476 -13.60 -42.80 12.50
CA THR A 476 -12.71 -43.18 11.41
C THR A 476 -11.89 -41.99 10.89
N PRO A 477 -10.64 -42.22 10.46
CA PRO A 477 -9.73 -41.15 10.07
C PRO A 477 -10.11 -40.44 8.76
N ASP A 478 -11.01 -41.03 7.98
CA ASP A 478 -11.50 -40.48 6.70
C ASP A 478 -12.73 -39.58 6.87
N PHE A 479 -13.31 -39.53 8.09
CA PHE A 479 -14.52 -38.77 8.40
C PHE A 479 -15.72 -39.07 7.50
N LEU A 480 -15.78 -40.27 6.91
CA LEU A 480 -16.98 -40.72 6.11
C LEU A 480 -18.24 -40.74 6.97
N HIS A 481 -18.12 -41.23 8.20
CA HIS A 481 -19.17 -41.17 9.21
C HIS A 481 -18.77 -40.16 10.26
N ARG A 482 -19.37 -38.98 10.21
CA ARG A 482 -19.03 -37.84 11.09
C ARG A 482 -20.29 -37.21 11.66
N ASP A 483 -20.16 -36.70 12.86
CA ASP A 483 -21.15 -35.84 13.49
C ASP A 483 -20.65 -34.39 13.46
N THR A 484 -21.56 -33.44 13.23
CA THR A 484 -21.30 -32.02 13.37
C THR A 484 -21.29 -31.65 14.85
N LEU A 485 -20.18 -31.14 15.34
CA LEU A 485 -20.04 -30.61 16.70
C LEU A 485 -20.47 -29.14 16.78
N TYR A 486 -20.12 -28.35 15.76
CA TYR A 486 -20.49 -26.95 15.65
C TYR A 486 -20.31 -26.45 14.21
N LEU A 487 -21.22 -25.61 13.76
CA LEU A 487 -21.17 -24.87 12.50
C LEU A 487 -20.97 -23.39 12.81
N ILE A 488 -19.96 -22.77 12.18
CA ILE A 488 -19.74 -21.33 12.27
C ILE A 488 -20.70 -20.66 11.27
N ASP A 489 -21.76 -20.04 11.77
CA ASP A 489 -22.83 -19.42 10.97
C ASP A 489 -22.74 -17.90 10.88
N GLU A 490 -21.92 -17.27 11.73
CA GLU A 490 -21.66 -15.83 11.71
C GLU A 490 -20.17 -15.50 11.75
N THR A 491 -19.83 -14.30 11.28
CA THR A 491 -18.43 -13.81 11.30
C THR A 491 -17.95 -13.67 12.75
N PRO A 492 -16.84 -14.34 13.12
CA PRO A 492 -16.27 -14.22 14.46
C PRO A 492 -15.91 -12.77 14.80
N SER A 493 -16.37 -12.29 15.94
CA SER A 493 -16.15 -10.90 16.39
C SER A 493 -15.16 -10.77 17.55
N ARG A 494 -14.62 -11.91 18.06
CA ARG A 494 -13.68 -11.97 19.19
C ARG A 494 -12.39 -12.66 18.81
N LEU A 495 -11.33 -12.37 19.57
CA LEU A 495 -10.05 -13.05 19.41
C LEU A 495 -10.20 -14.56 19.55
N CYS A 496 -10.90 -15.02 20.56
CA CYS A 496 -11.17 -16.44 20.77
C CYS A 496 -12.67 -16.67 21.04
N THR A 497 -13.25 -17.57 20.28
CA THR A 497 -14.63 -18.03 20.48
C THR A 497 -14.62 -19.43 21.07
N VAL A 498 -15.36 -19.65 22.15
CA VAL A 498 -15.53 -20.97 22.80
C VAL A 498 -17.00 -21.36 22.73
N VAL A 499 -17.28 -22.51 22.14
CA VAL A 499 -18.63 -23.02 21.96
C VAL A 499 -18.78 -24.39 22.64
N ARG A 500 -19.78 -24.55 23.45
CA ARG A 500 -20.14 -25.86 24.06
C ARG A 500 -20.70 -26.81 23.00
N THR A 501 -20.33 -28.06 23.09
CA THR A 501 -20.79 -29.13 22.20
C THR A 501 -21.62 -30.17 22.98
N ASP A 502 -22.33 -31.05 22.27
CA ASP A 502 -22.99 -32.19 22.91
C ASP A 502 -21.94 -33.21 23.39
N THR A 503 -21.94 -33.48 24.68
CA THR A 503 -20.99 -34.37 25.34
C THR A 503 -21.42 -35.82 25.39
N THR A 504 -22.58 -36.16 24.87
CA THR A 504 -23.15 -37.53 24.94
C THR A 504 -22.38 -38.54 24.08
N LYS A 505 -21.76 -38.08 23.02
CA LYS A 505 -20.96 -38.88 22.09
C LYS A 505 -19.46 -38.75 22.36
N ARG A 506 -18.73 -39.79 21.96
CA ARG A 506 -17.25 -39.82 22.08
C ARG A 506 -16.65 -40.15 20.74
N TYR A 507 -15.57 -39.44 20.39
CA TYR A 507 -14.88 -39.57 19.10
C TYR A 507 -13.40 -39.86 19.31
N ARG A 508 -12.78 -40.62 18.38
CA ARG A 508 -11.32 -40.74 18.30
C ARG A 508 -10.71 -39.64 17.46
N TYR A 509 -11.40 -39.21 16.39
CA TYR A 509 -10.93 -38.19 15.49
C TYR A 509 -11.81 -36.95 15.59
N VAL A 510 -11.21 -35.79 15.68
CA VAL A 510 -11.89 -34.50 15.67
C VAL A 510 -11.21 -33.55 14.73
N ARG A 511 -11.96 -32.71 14.01
CA ARG A 511 -11.37 -31.73 13.10
C ARG A 511 -12.20 -30.44 12.99
N TYR A 512 -11.54 -29.38 12.56
CA TYR A 512 -12.14 -28.22 11.93
C TYR A 512 -11.98 -28.38 10.41
N PHE A 513 -13.07 -28.32 9.67
CA PHE A 513 -13.13 -28.37 8.22
C PHE A 513 -13.48 -26.99 7.69
N GLY A 514 -12.60 -26.38 6.91
CA GLY A 514 -12.75 -25.02 6.40
C GLY A 514 -13.85 -24.93 5.32
N PRO A 515 -14.58 -23.79 5.23
CA PRO A 515 -15.62 -23.61 4.23
C PRO A 515 -15.06 -23.45 2.82
N TYR A 516 -15.90 -23.64 1.82
CA TYR A 516 -15.58 -23.33 0.41
C TYR A 516 -15.18 -21.85 0.26
N LYS A 517 -14.11 -21.58 -0.47
CA LYS A 517 -13.45 -20.27 -0.62
C LYS A 517 -12.84 -19.70 0.66
N GLY A 518 -12.84 -20.43 1.78
CA GLY A 518 -12.26 -19.99 3.05
C GLY A 518 -10.76 -20.26 3.17
N TYR A 519 -10.17 -21.11 2.29
CA TYR A 519 -8.78 -21.56 2.38
C TYR A 519 -8.42 -22.18 3.73
N CYS A 520 -9.39 -22.62 4.50
CA CYS A 520 -9.24 -23.05 5.90
C CYS A 520 -8.42 -22.06 6.76
N ASN A 521 -8.62 -20.75 6.54
CA ASN A 521 -7.86 -19.73 7.28
C ASN A 521 -8.30 -19.69 8.75
N VAL A 522 -7.44 -20.18 9.62
CA VAL A 522 -7.65 -20.18 11.08
C VAL A 522 -6.31 -19.99 11.78
N ALA A 523 -6.26 -19.17 12.84
CA ALA A 523 -5.05 -18.98 13.63
C ALA A 523 -4.89 -20.10 14.64
N GLU A 524 -5.93 -20.40 15.45
CA GLU A 524 -5.89 -21.47 16.45
C GLU A 524 -7.20 -22.24 16.51
N VAL A 525 -7.07 -23.54 16.75
CA VAL A 525 -8.18 -24.47 17.01
C VAL A 525 -7.84 -25.33 18.23
N SER A 526 -8.79 -25.48 19.14
CA SER A 526 -8.65 -26.43 20.23
C SER A 526 -9.96 -27.16 20.51
N PHE A 527 -9.83 -28.41 20.90
CA PHE A 527 -10.93 -29.27 21.37
C PHE A 527 -10.74 -29.48 22.86
N ARG A 528 -11.80 -29.37 23.65
CA ARG A 528 -11.73 -29.47 25.12
C ARG A 528 -12.66 -30.56 25.64
N ALA A 529 -12.21 -31.24 26.67
CA ALA A 529 -13.03 -32.19 27.40
C ALA A 529 -14.19 -31.49 28.18
N PRO A 530 -15.16 -32.21 28.70
CA PRO A 530 -16.25 -31.63 29.49
C PRO A 530 -15.79 -30.87 30.75
N ASP A 531 -14.63 -31.19 31.29
CA ASP A 531 -14.02 -30.49 32.44
C ASP A 531 -13.26 -29.20 32.01
N GLY A 532 -13.23 -28.87 30.72
CA GLY A 532 -12.55 -27.72 30.16
C GLY A 532 -11.09 -27.94 29.82
N SER A 533 -10.48 -29.08 30.17
CA SER A 533 -9.09 -29.40 29.82
C SER A 533 -8.94 -29.60 28.31
N ALA A 534 -7.79 -29.13 27.74
CA ALA A 534 -7.50 -29.32 26.33
C ALA A 534 -7.28 -30.81 26.00
N LEU A 535 -7.99 -31.29 24.98
CA LEU A 535 -7.79 -32.62 24.44
C LEU A 535 -6.46 -32.65 23.67
N GLN A 536 -5.61 -33.62 23.97
CA GLN A 536 -4.33 -33.84 23.33
C GLN A 536 -4.38 -35.03 22.39
N GLY A 537 -3.69 -34.92 21.25
CA GLY A 537 -3.60 -35.96 20.26
C GLY A 537 -2.55 -35.67 19.22
N ARG A 538 -2.38 -36.57 18.26
CA ARG A 538 -1.55 -36.31 17.09
C ARG A 538 -2.26 -35.37 16.14
N ILE A 539 -1.62 -34.26 15.78
CA ILE A 539 -2.18 -33.32 14.81
C ILE A 539 -2.26 -34.00 13.43
N ILE A 540 -3.42 -33.90 12.79
CA ILE A 540 -3.71 -34.49 11.49
C ILE A 540 -4.32 -33.44 10.55
N GLY A 541 -4.08 -33.61 9.25
CA GLY A 541 -4.58 -32.72 8.20
C GLY A 541 -4.26 -33.28 6.82
N PRO A 542 -4.68 -32.63 5.73
CA PRO A 542 -4.39 -33.07 4.37
C PRO A 542 -2.91 -32.90 4.05
N GLU A 543 -2.32 -33.82 3.28
CA GLU A 543 -0.89 -33.84 2.93
C GLU A 543 -0.40 -32.50 2.36
N ARG A 544 -1.17 -31.89 1.44
CA ARG A 544 -0.84 -30.59 0.84
C ARG A 544 -0.77 -29.42 1.84
N GLY A 545 -1.38 -29.57 3.01
CA GLY A 545 -1.37 -28.57 4.09
C GLY A 545 -0.30 -28.80 5.15
N ALA A 546 0.57 -29.83 5.01
CA ALA A 546 1.56 -30.21 6.03
C ALA A 546 2.82 -29.34 6.00
N TYR A 547 3.08 -28.59 4.93
CA TYR A 547 4.37 -27.95 4.69
C TYR A 547 4.24 -26.44 4.52
N GLY A 548 5.35 -25.73 4.73
CA GLY A 548 5.47 -24.29 4.53
C GLY A 548 5.00 -23.43 5.70
N GLU A 549 5.07 -22.15 5.50
CA GLU A 549 4.75 -21.11 6.49
C GLU A 549 3.28 -21.18 6.98
N TRP A 550 2.39 -21.67 6.14
CA TRP A 550 0.94 -21.74 6.36
C TRP A 550 0.44 -23.15 6.65
N SER A 551 1.32 -24.03 7.17
CA SER A 551 0.96 -25.43 7.43
C SER A 551 -0.12 -25.58 8.52
N TYR A 552 -0.87 -26.69 8.51
CA TYR A 552 -1.93 -26.93 9.48
C TYR A 552 -1.41 -27.04 10.93
N PHE A 553 -0.11 -27.28 11.14
CA PHE A 553 0.50 -27.24 12.46
C PHE A 553 0.38 -25.86 13.12
N LYS A 554 0.28 -24.80 12.29
CA LYS A 554 0.11 -23.43 12.75
C LYS A 554 -1.26 -23.15 13.39
N ALA A 555 -2.23 -23.98 13.16
CA ALA A 555 -3.54 -23.87 13.82
C ALA A 555 -3.59 -24.50 15.22
N MET A 556 -2.48 -25.07 15.72
CA MET A 556 -2.38 -25.75 17.03
C MET A 556 -1.01 -25.56 17.67
N ASP A 557 -0.28 -24.48 17.34
CA ASP A 557 1.07 -24.20 17.87
C ASP A 557 1.05 -23.28 19.11
N GLY A 558 -0.10 -22.76 19.48
CA GLY A 558 -0.29 -21.85 20.61
C GLY A 558 0.12 -20.41 20.31
N ASP A 559 0.52 -20.09 19.09
CA ASP A 559 0.86 -18.74 18.66
C ASP A 559 -0.27 -18.12 17.84
N LEU A 560 -1.05 -17.23 18.47
CA LEU A 560 -2.18 -16.56 17.85
C LEU A 560 -1.78 -15.66 16.65
N THR A 561 -0.49 -15.42 16.42
CA THR A 561 0.01 -14.60 15.31
C THR A 561 0.28 -15.41 14.04
N THR A 562 0.40 -16.73 14.18
CA THR A 562 0.51 -17.65 13.05
C THR A 562 -0.87 -18.12 12.60
N SER A 563 -0.97 -18.71 11.43
CA SER A 563 -2.24 -19.25 10.96
C SER A 563 -2.06 -20.33 9.91
N TYR A 564 -3.00 -21.22 9.86
CA TYR A 564 -3.17 -22.18 8.78
C TYR A 564 -3.78 -21.50 7.55
N GLY A 565 -3.28 -21.83 6.38
CA GLY A 565 -3.86 -21.46 5.09
C GLY A 565 -3.68 -22.58 4.09
N TYR A 566 -4.79 -23.23 3.69
CA TYR A 566 -4.76 -24.31 2.72
C TYR A 566 -4.53 -23.78 1.29
N PRO A 567 -3.73 -24.45 0.44
CA PRO A 567 -3.36 -23.92 -0.88
C PRO A 567 -4.51 -23.76 -1.87
N THR A 568 -5.63 -24.45 -1.66
CA THR A 568 -6.79 -24.41 -2.57
C THR A 568 -8.04 -23.89 -1.86
N LEU A 569 -9.06 -23.51 -2.66
CA LEU A 569 -10.32 -22.91 -2.17
C LEU A 569 -11.15 -23.84 -1.28
N TYR A 570 -10.87 -25.14 -1.28
CA TYR A 570 -11.67 -26.20 -0.64
C TYR A 570 -10.78 -27.34 -0.16
N ASP A 571 -11.34 -28.27 0.62
CA ASP A 571 -10.69 -29.46 1.21
C ASP A 571 -9.60 -29.18 2.26
N GLY A 572 -9.47 -27.94 2.75
CA GLY A 572 -8.62 -27.64 3.89
C GLY A 572 -9.27 -28.06 5.21
N TRP A 573 -8.50 -28.74 6.06
CA TRP A 573 -8.92 -29.11 7.40
C TRP A 573 -7.72 -29.33 8.32
N VAL A 574 -7.95 -29.26 9.63
CA VAL A 574 -6.97 -29.59 10.68
C VAL A 574 -7.67 -30.24 11.85
N GLY A 575 -7.05 -31.23 12.46
CA GLY A 575 -7.67 -31.96 13.56
C GLY A 575 -6.70 -32.76 14.42
N LEU A 576 -7.26 -33.60 15.29
CA LEU A 576 -6.53 -34.49 16.20
C LEU A 576 -6.97 -35.94 16.05
N ASP A 577 -6.00 -36.86 16.03
CA ASP A 577 -6.21 -38.24 16.40
C ASP A 577 -5.96 -38.37 17.92
N LEU A 578 -6.99 -38.52 18.69
CA LEU A 578 -6.96 -38.60 20.15
C LEU A 578 -6.44 -39.95 20.69
N GLY A 579 -6.18 -40.90 19.77
CA GLY A 579 -5.73 -42.25 20.09
C GLY A 579 -6.85 -43.15 20.62
N VAL A 580 -7.71 -42.61 21.47
CA VAL A 580 -8.92 -43.29 22.06
C VAL A 580 -10.12 -42.36 21.95
N LYS A 581 -11.31 -42.93 22.06
CA LYS A 581 -12.57 -42.16 22.04
C LYS A 581 -12.68 -41.27 23.27
N LYS A 582 -12.83 -39.98 23.06
CA LYS A 582 -13.02 -38.98 24.13
C LYS A 582 -14.27 -38.13 23.85
N ALA A 583 -14.92 -37.67 24.91
CA ALA A 583 -16.01 -36.71 24.82
C ALA A 583 -15.42 -35.32 24.54
N VAL A 584 -16.06 -34.57 23.63
CA VAL A 584 -15.71 -33.17 23.36
C VAL A 584 -16.77 -32.32 24.07
N GLY A 585 -16.36 -31.54 25.06
CA GLY A 585 -17.24 -30.65 25.83
C GLY A 585 -17.36 -29.25 25.22
N SER A 586 -16.32 -28.80 24.50
CA SER A 586 -16.35 -27.56 23.78
C SER A 586 -15.29 -27.55 22.69
N VAL A 587 -15.53 -26.70 21.67
CA VAL A 587 -14.53 -26.29 20.68
C VAL A 587 -14.16 -24.83 20.90
N ALA A 588 -12.89 -24.49 20.69
CA ALA A 588 -12.43 -23.11 20.71
C ALA A 588 -11.67 -22.81 19.45
N TYR A 589 -11.83 -21.60 18.93
CA TYR A 589 -11.13 -21.16 17.72
C TYR A 589 -10.79 -19.68 17.75
N THR A 590 -9.67 -19.34 17.12
CA THR A 590 -9.20 -17.99 16.85
C THR A 590 -9.16 -17.84 15.33
N PRO A 591 -9.91 -16.89 14.75
CA PRO A 591 -9.85 -16.64 13.33
C PRO A 591 -8.46 -16.12 12.94
N ARG A 592 -8.07 -16.30 11.69
CA ARG A 592 -6.90 -15.61 11.16
C ARG A 592 -7.13 -14.09 11.26
N HIS A 593 -6.18 -13.40 11.86
CA HIS A 593 -6.21 -11.96 12.05
C HIS A 593 -4.81 -11.36 11.87
N ARG A 594 -4.71 -10.03 11.87
CA ARG A 594 -3.44 -9.28 11.78
C ARG A 594 -3.16 -8.50 13.06
N ASP A 595 -3.30 -9.14 14.21
CA ASP A 595 -3.12 -8.52 15.52
C ASP A 595 -4.08 -7.35 15.80
N ASN A 596 -5.29 -7.41 15.24
CA ASN A 596 -6.28 -6.35 15.36
C ASN A 596 -7.16 -6.43 16.62
N PHE A 597 -7.25 -7.59 17.26
CA PHE A 597 -8.04 -7.77 18.48
C PHE A 597 -7.34 -7.25 19.75
N VAL A 598 -8.14 -6.91 20.75
CA VAL A 598 -7.65 -6.66 22.11
C VAL A 598 -7.11 -7.97 22.68
N ARG A 599 -5.89 -7.92 23.23
CA ARG A 599 -5.22 -9.07 23.85
C ARG A 599 -5.06 -8.86 25.35
N PRO A 600 -5.41 -9.86 26.17
CA PRO A 600 -5.12 -9.83 27.60
C PRO A 600 -3.63 -9.60 27.86
N GLY A 601 -3.29 -8.75 28.84
CA GLY A 601 -1.94 -8.41 29.23
C GLY A 601 -1.30 -7.25 28.45
N ASP A 602 -1.83 -6.87 27.29
CA ASP A 602 -1.32 -5.73 26.54
C ASP A 602 -1.85 -4.40 27.08
N THR A 603 -1.07 -3.34 26.94
CA THR A 603 -1.40 -1.97 27.32
C THR A 603 -1.98 -1.22 26.13
N TYR A 604 -3.14 -0.59 26.33
CA TYR A 604 -3.84 0.17 25.31
C TYR A 604 -4.08 1.61 25.75
N GLU A 605 -4.13 2.51 24.79
CA GLU A 605 -4.52 3.90 24.97
C GLU A 605 -5.64 4.24 23.99
N LEU A 606 -6.73 4.79 24.52
CA LEU A 606 -7.83 5.29 23.71
C LEU A 606 -7.64 6.78 23.46
N PHE A 607 -7.78 7.19 22.21
CA PHE A 607 -7.77 8.59 21.80
C PHE A 607 -9.15 9.02 21.31
N VAL A 608 -9.49 10.27 21.59
CA VAL A 608 -10.67 10.99 21.10
C VAL A 608 -10.20 12.09 20.18
N CYS A 609 -10.78 12.19 18.99
CA CYS A 609 -10.47 13.26 18.04
C CYS A 609 -11.31 14.52 18.38
N ASP A 610 -10.64 15.66 18.62
CA ASP A 610 -11.25 16.94 18.89
C ASP A 610 -10.60 18.02 18.01
N GLY A 611 -11.37 18.62 17.09
CA GLY A 611 -10.85 19.58 16.12
C GLY A 611 -9.75 19.03 15.19
N GLY A 612 -9.70 17.71 14.98
CA GLY A 612 -8.63 17.04 14.23
C GLY A 612 -7.41 16.67 15.06
N GLU A 613 -7.32 17.09 16.30
CA GLU A 613 -6.26 16.68 17.25
C GLU A 613 -6.69 15.46 18.07
N TRP A 614 -5.72 14.63 18.44
CA TRP A 614 -5.93 13.40 19.19
C TRP A 614 -5.62 13.60 20.67
N LYS A 615 -6.66 13.51 21.52
CA LYS A 615 -6.57 13.65 22.98
C LYS A 615 -6.71 12.29 23.66
N SER A 616 -5.80 11.96 24.57
CA SER A 616 -5.85 10.70 25.31
C SER A 616 -7.07 10.67 26.25
N ALA A 617 -7.87 9.63 26.14
CA ALA A 617 -8.96 9.30 27.06
C ALA A 617 -8.53 8.30 28.15
N GLY A 618 -7.26 7.94 28.18
CA GLY A 618 -6.66 7.12 29.22
C GLY A 618 -6.01 5.83 28.71
N VAL A 619 -5.13 5.30 29.55
CA VAL A 619 -4.35 4.10 29.31
C VAL A 619 -4.88 2.95 30.18
N LYS A 620 -5.00 1.75 29.62
CA LYS A 620 -5.46 0.54 30.33
C LYS A 620 -4.66 -0.69 29.93
N VAL A 621 -4.44 -1.59 30.88
CA VAL A 621 -3.99 -2.96 30.59
C VAL A 621 -5.22 -3.84 30.45
N ALA A 622 -5.33 -4.54 29.31
CA ALA A 622 -6.43 -5.43 29.06
C ALA A 622 -6.39 -6.65 29.99
N GLN A 623 -7.47 -6.88 30.72
CA GLN A 623 -7.63 -8.04 31.60
C GLN A 623 -8.32 -9.22 30.87
N SER A 624 -8.97 -8.94 29.73
CA SER A 624 -9.67 -9.88 28.87
C SER A 624 -9.49 -9.49 27.41
N ASP A 625 -10.22 -10.13 26.50
CA ASP A 625 -10.29 -9.79 25.07
C ASP A 625 -11.12 -8.53 24.78
N SER A 626 -11.36 -7.70 25.79
CA SER A 626 -12.10 -6.46 25.67
C SER A 626 -11.61 -5.38 26.64
N LEU A 627 -11.86 -4.12 26.30
CA LEU A 627 -11.55 -2.94 27.11
C LEU A 627 -12.82 -2.12 27.31
N LEU A 628 -13.11 -1.79 28.57
CA LEU A 628 -14.20 -0.87 28.92
C LEU A 628 -13.61 0.53 29.22
N TYR A 629 -14.01 1.55 28.45
CA TYR A 629 -13.79 2.95 28.79
C TYR A 629 -15.12 3.61 29.09
N ARG A 630 -15.13 4.48 30.13
CA ARG A 630 -16.34 5.15 30.61
C ARG A 630 -16.35 6.62 30.25
N ASP A 631 -17.53 7.21 30.15
CA ASP A 631 -17.74 8.64 29.92
C ASP A 631 -17.06 9.18 28.64
N ILE A 632 -17.05 8.35 27.58
CA ILE A 632 -16.44 8.70 26.29
C ILE A 632 -17.43 9.47 25.42
N PRO A 633 -17.03 10.58 24.76
CA PRO A 633 -17.88 11.27 23.79
C PRO A 633 -18.22 10.36 22.60
N LEU A 634 -19.51 10.04 22.41
CA LEU A 634 -19.97 9.10 21.38
C LEU A 634 -20.13 9.75 20.00
N ASP A 635 -20.07 11.08 19.92
CA ASP A 635 -20.17 11.85 18.67
C ASP A 635 -18.79 12.13 18.03
N ALA A 636 -17.71 11.75 18.72
CA ALA A 636 -16.34 11.92 18.25
C ALA A 636 -15.83 10.66 17.54
N LEU A 637 -14.83 10.86 16.69
CA LEU A 637 -14.02 9.75 16.17
C LEU A 637 -13.03 9.29 17.25
N LEU A 638 -12.84 7.98 17.32
CA LEU A 638 -12.00 7.31 18.29
C LEU A 638 -10.88 6.54 17.59
N LEU A 639 -9.77 6.32 18.32
CA LEU A 639 -8.65 5.48 17.87
C LEU A 639 -8.09 4.73 19.08
N LEU A 640 -7.99 3.41 18.97
CA LEU A 640 -7.39 2.55 19.99
C LEU A 640 -5.99 2.12 19.57
N ARG A 641 -4.98 2.52 20.36
CA ARG A 641 -3.57 2.18 20.17
C ARG A 641 -3.13 1.07 21.13
N ASN A 642 -2.48 0.03 20.61
CA ASN A 642 -1.77 -0.93 21.43
C ASN A 642 -0.33 -0.43 21.66
N ARG A 643 0.03 -0.12 22.92
CA ARG A 643 1.33 0.40 23.33
C ARG A 643 2.38 -0.69 23.59
N SER A 644 1.92 -1.95 23.73
CA SER A 644 2.81 -3.09 23.99
C SER A 644 3.38 -3.65 22.70
N ARG A 645 2.56 -3.74 21.64
CA ARG A 645 2.91 -4.33 20.35
C ARG A 645 1.94 -3.91 19.26
N GLY A 646 2.38 -4.09 18.02
CA GLY A 646 1.55 -3.88 16.86
C GLY A 646 1.38 -2.41 16.53
N VAL A 647 1.23 -2.14 15.24
CA VAL A 647 1.12 -0.79 14.68
C VAL A 647 -0.17 -0.61 13.88
N ASP A 648 -0.89 -1.70 13.62
CA ASP A 648 -2.17 -1.62 12.91
C ASP A 648 -3.23 -1.07 13.86
N GLU A 649 -3.69 0.13 13.58
CA GLU A 649 -4.73 0.87 14.30
C GLU A 649 -5.52 1.69 13.29
N ARG A 650 -6.82 1.89 13.54
CA ARG A 650 -7.65 2.67 12.63
C ARG A 650 -8.69 3.48 13.38
N ILE A 651 -9.08 4.60 12.82
CA ILE A 651 -10.18 5.45 13.28
C ILE A 651 -11.50 4.68 13.22
N PHE A 652 -12.33 4.86 14.25
CA PHE A 652 -13.67 4.29 14.29
C PHE A 652 -14.69 5.22 14.96
N GLU A 653 -15.94 5.04 14.64
CA GLU A 653 -17.10 5.49 15.37
C GLU A 653 -17.58 4.39 16.34
N TYR A 654 -18.21 4.79 17.44
CA TYR A 654 -18.85 3.84 18.35
C TYR A 654 -20.37 4.05 18.36
N GLU A 655 -21.07 3.18 17.66
CA GLU A 655 -22.52 3.23 17.54
C GLU A 655 -23.18 1.91 17.93
N ASN A 656 -24.31 1.99 18.62
CA ASN A 656 -25.14 0.82 18.99
C ASN A 656 -24.32 -0.31 19.64
N GLY A 657 -23.35 0.03 20.48
CA GLY A 657 -22.50 -0.92 21.17
C GLY A 657 -21.39 -1.55 20.29
N LYS A 658 -21.15 -1.06 19.09
CA LYS A 658 -20.17 -1.61 18.13
C LYS A 658 -19.19 -0.55 17.62
N GLN A 659 -17.97 -1.00 17.32
CA GLN A 659 -16.96 -0.22 16.63
C GLN A 659 -17.21 -0.29 15.11
N LYS A 660 -17.36 0.84 14.46
CA LYS A 660 -17.43 0.98 13.01
C LYS A 660 -16.17 1.66 12.51
N PHE A 661 -15.30 0.92 11.86
CA PHE A 661 -14.02 1.40 11.35
C PHE A 661 -14.15 2.09 9.99
N TRP A 662 -13.26 3.06 9.77
CA TRP A 662 -13.22 3.83 8.54
C TRP A 662 -11.90 3.67 7.79
#